data_bbc2c7cde38071b8ad5d9ae12e9ca16a
#
_entry.id   bbc2c7cde38071b8ad5d9ae12e9ca16a
#
_cell.length_a   1.000
_cell.length_b   1.000
_cell.length_c   1.000
_cell.angle_alpha   90.00
_cell.angle_beta   90.00
_cell.angle_gamma   90.00
#
_symmetry.space_group_name_H-M   'P 1'
#
loop_
_entity.id
_entity.type
_entity.pdbx_description
1 polymer ?
#
loop_
_entity_poly.entity_id
_entity_poly.type
_entity_poly.pdbx_seq_one_letter_code
_entity_poly.pdbx_strand_id
1 'polypeptide(L)'
;MIRRPPRSTRKESSAASDVYKRQVTGKITDSNGIPLPGASIIESGTSNGTTSDFDGNFSLDISDEDAILEISFIGFTSQTISVSNTDNIQISLVASRSALDEVVLTGYGSTLKRELVSSISQVSADELSNQPASNVSNILQGKAAGVSVISNNGEPGSRATISIRGISSISGNNGPLYVIDDVIVGTDFDLNNISVNDIQSIEILKDASSLAIYGTRGAAGVILIQTKSGLSTPEGSVEVSLNHYTSFDEVSDMPELGDVALWKEYWSEGLSLIPGEDGYGANDPNFVFPYDDRRDTDWNNAILRDGQINNTDLNISGNSENTNYFVSISRFDQKGVVKGSGLLRNGLRLNLDTKVNDKLRTGLRFSLVDRKQENTKLNWSAVYYQTIPYWQIYEDDGQTYTGVNPISGIPQRNPVADVTDKIDHSIITNLNSNAYIEYDLIPGLTLKSSLGINMGWNKNNYYLPTYIPPRSVSNSGGIARIRHNQNRNYLFENTATYSFEDGDHSLKILAGYTRQKTTSTMTMATGEGYPNDVLTFNNLSLGADPESNLIGSNYAQRTYTSILSRINYGYMDRYFLTLVARRDGSSVFETGNKYATFPSIGAAWIVSEEDFMQNQDVISNLKLRASYGIVGEQGVPPYNSFARYSDFPMFLNDGRLNTVILSSIPSQGLEWEKTYQSDVGLEIGFANNRYSLEFDYYEKRTEDLLLEKPLPYTAGNTRLENVGEIENKGFELSISSVNIEKEDFVWSTSLSLSQNKSELISLGDGQDYIELDDVVAAGNGSPIRLTPGYPIPSFWGANNLGTYKTRSEIDADGRFGTSFLGGPRLEDQNGDGTWNPLDYVYQGSPEPDLFGGIRNVFSYKKWTLDTFAHFSIGNTMFNGSVAESYYARGAYLNLLPELKDRWTEENNMSDIPRAGTAFGTYVTNNETSFQDGSFFRLKNVTLTYDLDNPPFVRDASIYLSAQNLLLISDYKWGDPEVSQYGNQLNRGVSDSTYPYSTSVSLGLNIKF
;
A
#
# COMPACT_ATOMS: atom_id res chain seq x y z
N MET A 1 57.35 79.32 6.65
CA MET A 1 58.67 79.05 7.32
C MET A 1 58.74 77.61 7.67
N ILE A 2 59.51 76.96 7.00
CA ILE A 2 60.35 75.80 7.13
C ILE A 2 60.60 75.27 8.57
N ARG A 3 60.35 73.97 8.86
CA ARG A 3 61.29 73.14 9.60
C ARG A 3 61.02 71.66 9.37
N ARG A 4 62.02 70.91 8.93
CA ARG A 4 62.15 69.48 8.68
C ARG A 4 62.33 68.70 10.02
N PRO A 5 62.06 67.35 10.02
CA PRO A 5 62.00 66.47 11.15
C PRO A 5 63.34 65.79 11.47
N PRO A 6 63.47 65.13 12.63
CA PRO A 6 64.63 64.31 12.99
C PRO A 6 64.42 62.84 12.55
N ARG A 7 65.51 62.18 12.22
CA ARG A 7 65.74 60.82 11.79
C ARG A 7 65.32 59.77 12.79
N SER A 8 64.70 58.68 12.26
CA SER A 8 64.40 57.43 12.96
C SER A 8 65.64 56.54 13.11
N THR A 9 65.65 55.80 14.18
CA THR A 9 66.57 54.71 14.46
C THR A 9 66.13 53.44 13.85
N ARG A 10 66.99 52.74 13.20
CA ARG A 10 66.93 51.42 12.57
C ARG A 10 66.54 50.37 13.63
N LYS A 11 65.46 49.59 13.47
CA LYS A 11 65.20 48.32 14.07
C LYS A 11 65.48 47.24 13.06
N GLU A 12 66.26 46.22 13.46
CA GLU A 12 66.62 45.09 12.65
C GLU A 12 65.38 44.26 12.32
N SER A 13 65.15 43.90 11.05
CA SER A 13 64.12 42.98 10.63
C SER A 13 64.62 41.58 10.87
N SER A 14 63.93 40.81 11.69
CA SER A 14 63.99 39.35 11.67
C SER A 14 63.43 38.88 10.32
N ALA A 15 64.26 38.08 9.63
CA ALA A 15 63.84 37.43 8.40
C ALA A 15 62.58 36.53 8.67
N ALA A 16 61.44 36.90 8.12
CA ALA A 16 60.36 36.00 7.92
C ALA A 16 60.83 35.02 6.80
N SER A 17 60.91 33.74 7.10
CA SER A 17 61.04 32.73 6.08
C SER A 17 59.79 32.82 5.21
N ASP A 18 59.94 33.20 3.94
CA ASP A 18 58.89 33.01 2.95
C ASP A 18 58.68 31.50 2.86
N VAL A 19 57.51 31.05 3.38
CA VAL A 19 56.98 29.72 3.07
C VAL A 19 56.50 29.81 1.64
N TYR A 20 57.27 29.26 0.72
CA TYR A 20 56.83 29.06 -0.65
C TYR A 20 55.63 28.14 -0.61
N LYS A 21 54.45 28.69 -0.82
CA LYS A 21 53.22 27.90 -1.09
C LYS A 21 53.33 27.43 -2.53
N ARG A 22 53.36 26.14 -2.72
CA ARG A 22 53.28 25.52 -4.04
C ARG A 22 51.80 25.31 -4.40
N GLN A 23 51.37 25.75 -5.55
CA GLN A 23 50.03 25.54 -6.06
C GLN A 23 49.98 24.25 -6.87
N VAL A 24 49.11 23.33 -6.48
CA VAL A 24 48.79 22.08 -7.20
C VAL A 24 47.46 22.25 -7.89
N THR A 25 47.39 21.92 -9.16
CA THR A 25 46.18 21.91 -9.96
C THR A 25 45.89 20.50 -10.45
N GLY A 26 44.67 20.18 -10.78
CA GLY A 26 44.34 18.87 -11.31
C GLY A 26 42.90 18.79 -11.82
N LYS A 27 42.56 17.63 -12.34
CA LYS A 27 41.24 17.31 -12.79
C LYS A 27 40.75 16.01 -12.20
N ILE A 28 39.53 16.01 -11.65
CA ILE A 28 38.88 14.85 -11.08
C ILE A 28 37.76 14.39 -12.01
N THR A 29 37.80 13.12 -12.39
CA THR A 29 36.78 12.49 -13.26
C THR A 29 36.35 11.18 -12.63
N ASP A 30 35.24 10.64 -13.13
CA ASP A 30 34.88 9.23 -12.87
C ASP A 30 35.71 8.27 -13.74
N SER A 31 35.49 6.97 -13.61
CA SER A 31 36.16 5.92 -14.41
C SER A 31 35.85 6.00 -15.91
N ASN A 32 34.82 6.73 -16.32
CA ASN A 32 34.41 6.95 -17.72
C ASN A 32 34.94 8.28 -18.27
N GLY A 33 35.68 9.05 -17.45
CA GLY A 33 36.25 10.35 -17.84
C GLY A 33 35.26 11.52 -17.69
N ILE A 34 34.09 11.32 -17.06
CA ILE A 34 33.12 12.38 -16.77
C ILE A 34 33.65 13.22 -15.60
N PRO A 35 33.71 14.57 -15.73
CA PRO A 35 34.12 15.44 -14.63
C PRO A 35 33.25 15.26 -13.38
N LEU A 36 33.88 15.28 -12.19
CA LEU A 36 33.19 15.23 -10.90
C LEU A 36 33.23 16.61 -10.23
N PRO A 37 32.23 17.47 -10.38
CA PRO A 37 32.18 18.78 -9.75
C PRO A 37 31.83 18.66 -8.25
N GLY A 38 32.48 19.46 -7.41
CA GLY A 38 32.28 19.45 -5.95
C GLY A 38 33.01 18.34 -5.21
N ALA A 39 33.91 17.59 -5.85
CA ALA A 39 34.78 16.67 -5.15
C ALA A 39 35.68 17.43 -4.16
N SER A 40 35.79 16.95 -2.94
CA SER A 40 36.58 17.55 -1.87
C SER A 40 38.03 17.10 -1.99
N ILE A 41 38.96 18.04 -1.94
CA ILE A 41 40.43 17.81 -1.96
C ILE A 41 41.00 18.43 -0.68
N ILE A 42 41.54 17.63 0.21
CA ILE A 42 42.08 18.07 1.50
C ILE A 42 43.57 17.66 1.60
N GLU A 43 44.45 18.54 2.04
CA GLU A 43 45.77 18.22 2.38
C GLU A 43 45.80 17.42 3.70
N SER A 44 46.17 16.14 3.63
CA SER A 44 46.07 15.17 4.73
C SER A 44 46.77 15.67 6.01
N GLY A 45 46.05 15.59 7.13
CA GLY A 45 46.53 16.09 8.42
C GLY A 45 46.43 17.58 8.64
N THR A 46 45.78 18.35 7.73
CA THR A 46 45.53 19.78 7.84
C THR A 46 44.06 20.12 7.58
N SER A 47 43.65 21.37 7.84
CA SER A 47 42.37 21.91 7.42
C SER A 47 42.44 22.66 6.07
N ASN A 48 43.54 22.50 5.32
CA ASN A 48 43.71 23.16 4.05
C ASN A 48 43.08 22.31 2.94
N GLY A 49 42.07 22.83 2.24
CA GLY A 49 41.37 22.07 1.21
C GLY A 49 40.64 22.98 0.21
N THR A 50 40.17 22.36 -0.88
CA THR A 50 39.41 23.00 -1.96
C THR A 50 38.39 22.00 -2.50
N THR A 51 37.54 22.46 -3.42
CA THR A 51 36.61 21.60 -4.17
C THR A 51 36.84 21.74 -5.67
N SER A 52 36.53 20.70 -6.43
CA SER A 52 36.61 20.75 -7.88
C SER A 52 35.49 21.61 -8.48
N ASP A 53 35.80 22.30 -9.59
CA ASP A 53 34.87 23.09 -10.38
C ASP A 53 33.99 22.23 -11.29
N PHE A 54 33.10 22.85 -12.11
CA PHE A 54 32.19 22.17 -13.03
C PHE A 54 32.85 21.27 -14.08
N ASP A 55 34.09 21.60 -14.48
CA ASP A 55 34.89 20.80 -15.41
C ASP A 55 35.77 19.76 -14.67
N GLY A 56 35.52 19.59 -13.36
CA GLY A 56 36.30 18.70 -12.47
C GLY A 56 37.67 19.23 -12.10
N ASN A 57 38.03 20.47 -12.48
CA ASN A 57 39.36 21.00 -12.18
C ASN A 57 39.40 21.54 -10.74
N PHE A 58 40.57 21.43 -10.12
CA PHE A 58 40.82 22.02 -8.80
C PHE A 58 42.16 22.73 -8.76
N SER A 59 42.30 23.61 -7.79
CA SER A 59 43.56 24.29 -7.47
C SER A 59 43.68 24.43 -5.94
N LEU A 60 44.79 23.97 -5.37
CA LEU A 60 45.07 24.00 -3.93
C LEU A 60 46.48 24.45 -3.68
N ASP A 61 46.67 25.45 -2.80
CA ASP A 61 47.97 25.87 -2.30
C ASP A 61 48.39 24.95 -1.16
N ILE A 62 49.37 24.09 -1.39
CA ILE A 62 49.87 23.13 -0.41
C ILE A 62 50.95 23.72 0.47
N SER A 63 51.06 23.20 1.72
CA SER A 63 52.00 23.67 2.74
C SER A 63 53.34 22.89 2.76
N ASP A 64 53.36 21.70 2.14
CA ASP A 64 54.54 20.82 2.07
C ASP A 64 54.78 20.35 0.61
N GLU A 65 56.03 20.27 0.15
CA GLU A 65 56.41 19.82 -1.18
C GLU A 65 56.07 18.34 -1.42
N ASP A 66 55.98 17.54 -0.37
CA ASP A 66 55.60 16.12 -0.38
C ASP A 66 54.20 15.88 0.21
N ALA A 67 53.29 16.87 0.13
CA ALA A 67 51.93 16.77 0.65
C ALA A 67 51.21 15.56 0.09
N ILE A 68 50.35 14.97 0.91
CA ILE A 68 49.41 13.94 0.50
C ILE A 68 48.02 14.60 0.42
N LEU A 69 47.40 14.51 -0.74
CA LEU A 69 46.03 14.97 -0.94
C LEU A 69 45.06 13.80 -0.75
N GLU A 70 44.03 14.01 0.05
CA GLU A 70 42.88 13.12 0.20
C GLU A 70 41.74 13.68 -0.63
N ILE A 71 41.29 12.89 -1.60
CA ILE A 71 40.26 13.27 -2.53
C ILE A 71 39.03 12.40 -2.26
N SER A 72 37.91 13.05 -2.00
CA SER A 72 36.62 12.37 -1.73
C SER A 72 35.48 13.00 -2.51
N PHE A 73 34.54 12.17 -2.94
CA PHE A 73 33.32 12.61 -3.56
C PHE A 73 32.18 11.67 -3.18
N ILE A 74 30.99 12.19 -2.96
CA ILE A 74 29.84 11.38 -2.55
C ILE A 74 29.55 10.32 -3.62
N GLY A 75 29.50 9.06 -3.21
CA GLY A 75 29.28 7.93 -4.11
C GLY A 75 30.54 7.39 -4.79
N PHE A 76 31.73 7.88 -4.41
CA PHE A 76 33.02 7.42 -4.95
C PHE A 76 33.97 7.00 -3.84
N THR A 77 34.85 6.05 -4.13
CA THR A 77 35.90 5.63 -3.21
C THR A 77 36.94 6.74 -3.07
N SER A 78 37.23 7.19 -1.85
CA SER A 78 38.25 8.20 -1.58
C SER A 78 39.62 7.68 -2.01
N GLN A 79 40.45 8.58 -2.60
CA GLN A 79 41.82 8.29 -3.00
C GLN A 79 42.80 9.23 -2.31
N THR A 80 43.93 8.69 -1.92
CA THR A 80 45.07 9.48 -1.42
C THR A 80 46.15 9.53 -2.46
N ILE A 81 46.68 10.72 -2.78
CA ILE A 81 47.73 10.94 -3.79
C ILE A 81 48.84 11.79 -3.21
N SER A 82 50.10 11.33 -3.34
CA SER A 82 51.28 12.14 -3.04
C SER A 82 51.57 13.05 -4.21
N VAL A 83 51.75 14.35 -3.95
CA VAL A 83 51.95 15.40 -4.98
C VAL A 83 53.44 15.73 -5.23
N SER A 84 54.37 14.87 -4.84
CA SER A 84 55.80 15.08 -5.10
C SER A 84 56.12 15.21 -6.58
N ASN A 85 56.59 16.40 -7.01
CA ASN A 85 57.04 16.74 -8.37
C ASN A 85 56.00 16.86 -9.50
N THR A 86 54.67 16.92 -9.19
CA THR A 86 53.65 17.07 -10.24
C THR A 86 52.74 18.22 -9.91
N ASP A 87 52.68 19.24 -10.78
CA ASP A 87 51.83 20.45 -10.59
C ASP A 87 50.46 20.31 -11.21
N ASN A 88 50.20 19.27 -12.04
CA ASN A 88 48.90 18.99 -12.64
C ASN A 88 48.57 17.51 -12.57
N ILE A 89 47.54 17.16 -11.81
CA ILE A 89 47.21 15.78 -11.46
C ILE A 89 45.87 15.39 -12.12
N GLN A 90 45.88 14.23 -12.78
CA GLN A 90 44.65 13.63 -13.30
C GLN A 90 44.22 12.54 -12.33
N ILE A 91 42.96 12.65 -11.79
CA ILE A 91 42.44 11.75 -10.79
C ILE A 91 41.18 11.14 -11.38
N SER A 92 41.12 9.81 -11.41
CA SER A 92 39.89 9.10 -11.75
C SER A 92 39.40 8.39 -10.48
N LEU A 93 38.28 8.85 -9.94
CA LEU A 93 37.63 8.20 -8.83
C LEU A 93 36.80 7.03 -9.32
N VAL A 94 36.84 5.91 -8.61
CA VAL A 94 35.98 4.76 -8.87
C VAL A 94 34.74 4.92 -8.04
N ALA A 95 33.56 4.71 -8.63
CA ALA A 95 32.30 4.74 -7.90
C ALA A 95 32.36 3.79 -6.70
N SER A 96 32.05 4.32 -5.53
CA SER A 96 32.02 3.53 -4.30
C SER A 96 30.84 2.58 -4.37
N ARG A 97 31.08 1.28 -4.28
CA ARG A 97 30.06 0.25 -4.13
C ARG A 97 29.76 -0.03 -2.66
N SER A 98 30.25 0.83 -1.75
CA SER A 98 29.95 0.70 -0.33
C SER A 98 28.50 1.11 -0.08
N ALA A 99 27.59 0.14 -0.08
CA ALA A 99 26.22 0.33 0.36
C ALA A 99 26.13 0.88 1.81
N LEU A 100 27.22 0.85 2.56
CA LEU A 100 27.30 1.33 3.95
C LEU A 100 27.34 2.86 4.08
N ASP A 101 27.76 3.58 3.04
CA ASP A 101 27.86 5.05 3.07
C ASP A 101 26.56 5.72 2.55
N GLU A 102 25.56 4.93 2.25
CA GLU A 102 24.24 5.40 1.88
C GLU A 102 23.55 6.08 3.05
N VAL A 103 22.92 7.25 2.80
CA VAL A 103 22.17 8.00 3.80
C VAL A 103 20.75 7.48 3.83
N VAL A 104 20.30 7.03 4.98
CA VAL A 104 18.95 6.46 5.20
C VAL A 104 18.18 7.34 6.19
N LEU A 105 16.90 7.57 5.91
CA LEU A 105 16.01 8.26 6.84
C LEU A 105 15.61 7.33 7.99
N THR A 106 15.74 7.83 9.22
CA THR A 106 15.46 7.05 10.44
C THR A 106 14.36 7.67 11.32
N GLY A 107 13.58 8.58 10.74
CA GLY A 107 12.62 9.40 11.47
C GLY A 107 13.29 10.47 12.34
N TYR A 108 12.85 11.68 12.23
CA TYR A 108 13.46 12.86 12.88
C TYR A 108 14.98 12.99 12.59
N GLY A 109 15.38 12.65 11.37
CA GLY A 109 16.75 12.79 10.87
C GLY A 109 17.19 11.65 9.97
N SER A 110 18.43 11.73 9.53
CA SER A 110 19.09 10.72 8.69
C SER A 110 20.35 10.20 9.39
N THR A 111 20.81 9.02 8.96
CA THR A 111 22.04 8.40 9.42
C THR A 111 22.66 7.59 8.28
N LEU A 112 23.94 7.26 8.36
CA LEU A 112 24.58 6.37 7.40
C LEU A 112 24.08 4.93 7.60
N LYS A 113 23.95 4.16 6.53
CA LYS A 113 23.52 2.76 6.60
C LYS A 113 24.43 1.92 7.51
N ARG A 114 25.72 2.22 7.58
CA ARG A 114 26.65 1.55 8.51
C ARG A 114 26.27 1.71 9.99
N GLU A 115 25.72 2.86 10.37
CA GLU A 115 25.32 3.18 11.75
C GLU A 115 23.95 2.63 12.14
N LEU A 116 23.18 2.13 11.16
CA LEU A 116 21.86 1.60 11.41
C LEU A 116 21.92 0.34 12.29
N VAL A 117 21.19 0.35 13.38
CA VAL A 117 20.98 -0.82 14.25
C VAL A 117 19.66 -1.53 13.94
N SER A 118 18.86 -0.97 13.03
CA SER A 118 17.50 -1.37 12.70
C SER A 118 17.37 -1.98 11.31
N SER A 119 16.37 -2.82 11.12
CA SER A 119 15.97 -3.33 9.81
C SER A 119 15.13 -2.29 9.06
N ILE A 120 15.71 -1.69 8.02
CA ILE A 120 15.06 -0.70 7.15
C ILE A 120 15.22 -1.16 5.71
N SER A 121 14.11 -1.28 4.99
CA SER A 121 14.15 -1.47 3.54
C SER A 121 13.99 -0.13 2.84
N GLN A 122 14.82 0.12 1.84
CA GLN A 122 14.76 1.33 1.02
C GLN A 122 14.40 0.97 -0.42
N VAL A 123 13.53 1.76 -1.03
CA VAL A 123 13.21 1.71 -2.46
C VAL A 123 13.55 3.08 -3.05
N SER A 124 14.50 3.10 -3.98
CA SER A 124 15.03 4.32 -4.56
C SER A 124 14.17 4.87 -5.71
N ALA A 125 14.37 6.14 -6.07
CA ALA A 125 13.71 6.77 -7.22
C ALA A 125 13.94 6.00 -8.53
N ASP A 126 15.12 5.42 -8.74
CA ASP A 126 15.48 4.66 -9.94
C ASP A 126 14.68 3.35 -10.06
N GLU A 127 14.34 2.74 -8.94
CA GLU A 127 13.49 1.55 -8.91
C GLU A 127 12.02 1.87 -9.16
N LEU A 128 11.62 3.12 -8.93
CA LEU A 128 10.26 3.61 -9.16
C LEU A 128 10.07 4.18 -10.56
N SER A 129 11.17 4.61 -11.20
CA SER A 129 11.13 5.30 -12.50
C SER A 129 10.69 4.39 -13.65
N ASN A 130 10.15 4.97 -14.72
CA ASN A 130 9.75 4.29 -15.96
C ASN A 130 8.74 3.14 -15.76
N GLN A 131 8.02 3.14 -14.63
CA GLN A 131 6.95 2.19 -14.34
C GLN A 131 5.61 2.94 -14.34
N PRO A 132 4.83 2.84 -15.43
CA PRO A 132 3.51 3.44 -15.49
C PRO A 132 2.62 2.85 -14.40
N ALA A 133 2.26 3.62 -13.38
CA ALA A 133 1.37 3.17 -12.33
C ALA A 133 0.48 4.30 -11.84
N SER A 134 -0.78 3.99 -11.62
CA SER A 134 -1.73 4.90 -11.01
C SER A 134 -1.45 5.13 -9.52
N ASN A 135 -0.88 4.12 -8.86
CA ASN A 135 -0.71 4.06 -7.41
C ASN A 135 0.72 3.64 -7.04
N VAL A 136 1.37 4.44 -6.20
CA VAL A 136 2.71 4.16 -5.63
C VAL A 136 2.73 2.82 -4.86
N SER A 137 1.63 2.45 -4.20
CA SER A 137 1.55 1.18 -3.48
C SER A 137 1.82 -0.04 -4.37
N ASN A 138 1.28 -0.04 -5.59
CA ASN A 138 1.43 -1.15 -6.53
C ASN A 138 2.88 -1.33 -7.02
N ILE A 139 3.66 -0.23 -6.98
CA ILE A 139 5.08 -0.27 -7.35
C ILE A 139 5.93 -0.88 -6.23
N LEU A 140 5.50 -0.77 -4.96
CA LEU A 140 6.21 -1.35 -3.80
C LEU A 140 6.08 -2.88 -3.73
N GLN A 141 5.10 -3.45 -4.43
CA GLN A 141 4.79 -4.88 -4.38
C GLN A 141 6.00 -5.74 -4.78
N GLY A 142 6.43 -6.64 -3.88
CA GLY A 142 7.55 -7.55 -4.08
C GLY A 142 8.94 -6.90 -4.10
N LYS A 143 9.07 -5.57 -3.89
CA LYS A 143 10.37 -4.88 -3.92
C LYS A 143 11.05 -4.80 -2.55
N ALA A 144 10.28 -4.81 -1.48
CA ALA A 144 10.81 -4.73 -0.12
C ALA A 144 10.50 -6.01 0.66
N ALA A 145 11.51 -6.64 1.23
CA ALA A 145 11.34 -7.82 2.08
C ALA A 145 10.53 -7.47 3.34
N GLY A 146 9.63 -8.36 3.77
CA GLY A 146 8.72 -8.17 4.91
C GLY A 146 7.49 -7.33 4.62
N VAL A 147 7.31 -6.87 3.37
CA VAL A 147 6.19 -6.00 2.95
C VAL A 147 5.29 -6.74 1.98
N SER A 148 4.11 -7.08 2.43
CA SER A 148 3.05 -7.64 1.59
C SER A 148 2.15 -6.53 1.08
N VAL A 149 2.01 -6.41 -0.23
CA VAL A 149 1.13 -5.43 -0.89
C VAL A 149 0.16 -6.19 -1.75
N ILE A 150 -1.12 -5.96 -1.54
CA ILE A 150 -2.20 -6.55 -2.34
C ILE A 150 -2.96 -5.43 -3.00
N SER A 151 -3.08 -5.49 -4.30
CA SER A 151 -3.96 -4.60 -5.04
C SER A 151 -5.40 -5.10 -4.88
N ASN A 152 -6.29 -4.30 -4.26
CA ASN A 152 -7.62 -4.79 -3.90
C ASN A 152 -8.47 -5.16 -5.13
N ASN A 153 -8.29 -4.44 -6.23
CA ASN A 153 -8.93 -4.71 -7.53
C ASN A 153 -8.26 -3.86 -8.63
N GLY A 154 -8.69 -4.01 -9.88
CA GLY A 154 -8.20 -3.26 -11.05
C GLY A 154 -8.81 -1.87 -11.26
N GLU A 155 -9.69 -1.39 -10.39
CA GLU A 155 -10.40 -0.10 -10.55
C GLU A 155 -9.44 1.10 -10.53
N PRO A 156 -9.58 2.07 -11.46
CA PRO A 156 -8.81 3.31 -11.42
C PRO A 156 -8.89 4.02 -10.07
N GLY A 157 -7.74 4.24 -9.44
CA GLY A 157 -7.68 4.87 -8.12
C GLY A 157 -7.97 3.95 -6.94
N SER A 158 -8.12 2.64 -7.15
CA SER A 158 -8.21 1.65 -6.08
C SER A 158 -6.97 1.72 -5.18
N ARG A 159 -7.19 1.55 -3.88
CA ARG A 159 -6.11 1.47 -2.89
C ARG A 159 -5.57 0.06 -2.82
N ALA A 160 -4.27 -0.08 -2.55
CA ALA A 160 -3.72 -1.36 -2.16
C ALA A 160 -3.75 -1.51 -0.63
N THR A 161 -3.87 -2.75 -0.18
CA THR A 161 -3.70 -3.13 1.22
C THR A 161 -2.24 -3.47 1.47
N ILE A 162 -1.59 -2.76 2.39
CA ILE A 162 -0.18 -2.97 2.74
C ILE A 162 -0.11 -3.54 4.16
N SER A 163 0.66 -4.63 4.32
CA SER A 163 0.98 -5.25 5.59
C SER A 163 2.49 -5.36 5.76
N ILE A 164 3.00 -5.03 6.95
CA ILE A 164 4.41 -5.17 7.30
C ILE A 164 4.51 -6.14 8.46
N ARG A 165 5.16 -7.30 8.23
CA ARG A 165 5.35 -8.35 9.25
C ARG A 165 4.05 -8.81 9.91
N GLY A 166 2.98 -8.99 9.09
CA GLY A 166 1.71 -9.58 9.50
C GLY A 166 0.75 -8.65 10.26
N ILE A 167 -0.26 -9.25 10.87
CA ILE A 167 -1.35 -8.58 11.57
C ILE A 167 -0.97 -8.31 13.02
N SER A 168 -1.22 -7.11 13.53
CA SER A 168 -0.86 -6.70 14.89
C SER A 168 -2.05 -6.53 15.81
N SER A 169 -3.25 -6.32 15.26
CA SER A 169 -4.46 -6.03 16.03
C SER A 169 -5.70 -6.61 15.31
N ILE A 170 -6.71 -6.97 16.07
CA ILE A 170 -8.01 -7.41 15.53
C ILE A 170 -8.93 -6.19 15.31
N SER A 171 -8.98 -5.28 16.27
CA SER A 171 -9.85 -4.10 16.21
C SER A 171 -9.14 -2.83 15.77
N GLY A 172 -7.80 -2.81 15.78
CA GLY A 172 -6.97 -1.69 15.36
C GLY A 172 -6.74 -1.63 13.86
N ASN A 173 -5.99 -0.62 13.43
CA ASN A 173 -5.59 -0.48 12.04
C ASN A 173 -4.28 -1.24 11.81
N ASN A 174 -4.29 -2.23 10.94
CA ASN A 174 -3.12 -3.03 10.57
C ASN A 174 -2.32 -2.44 9.38
N GLY A 175 -2.75 -1.30 8.82
CA GLY A 175 -2.00 -0.59 7.79
C GLY A 175 -0.83 0.21 8.37
N PRO A 176 0.27 0.38 7.62
CA PRO A 176 1.44 1.13 8.05
C PRO A 176 1.11 2.62 8.26
N LEU A 177 1.87 3.25 9.15
CA LEU A 177 1.84 4.71 9.31
C LEU A 177 2.61 5.36 8.15
N TYR A 178 1.98 6.32 7.45
CA TYR A 178 2.65 7.10 6.41
C TYR A 178 3.19 8.40 6.97
N VAL A 179 4.44 8.69 6.63
CA VAL A 179 5.13 9.95 6.93
C VAL A 179 5.68 10.51 5.63
N ILE A 180 5.30 11.72 5.25
CA ILE A 180 5.68 12.35 4.00
C ILE A 180 6.38 13.67 4.31
N ASP A 181 7.65 13.79 3.91
CA ASP A 181 8.46 14.99 4.17
C ASP A 181 8.37 15.45 5.65
N ASP A 182 8.58 14.53 6.58
CA ASP A 182 8.48 14.70 8.05
C ASP A 182 7.06 14.91 8.60
N VAL A 183 6.01 14.91 7.76
CA VAL A 183 4.62 15.03 8.25
C VAL A 183 3.98 13.66 8.46
N ILE A 184 3.51 13.40 9.67
CA ILE A 184 2.70 12.21 9.96
C ILE A 184 1.30 12.43 9.39
N VAL A 185 1.00 11.80 8.25
CA VAL A 185 -0.29 11.93 7.56
C VAL A 185 -1.34 10.91 8.02
N GLY A 186 -0.92 9.83 8.67
CA GLY A 186 -1.78 8.80 9.24
C GLY A 186 -1.69 7.46 8.51
N THR A 187 -2.46 6.47 8.98
CA THR A 187 -2.52 5.12 8.40
C THR A 187 -3.46 5.02 7.20
N ASP A 188 -4.44 5.93 7.11
CA ASP A 188 -5.46 5.95 6.04
C ASP A 188 -5.06 6.82 4.85
N PHE A 189 -3.79 7.24 4.77
CA PHE A 189 -3.34 8.07 3.66
C PHE A 189 -3.41 7.31 2.34
N ASP A 190 -3.94 7.98 1.31
CA ASP A 190 -4.06 7.40 -0.02
C ASP A 190 -2.84 7.78 -0.88
N LEU A 191 -1.97 6.80 -1.16
CA LEU A 191 -0.77 6.99 -1.97
C LEU A 191 -1.08 7.41 -3.43
N ASN A 192 -2.33 7.32 -3.87
CA ASN A 192 -2.77 7.95 -5.12
C ASN A 192 -2.65 9.49 -5.12
N ASN A 193 -2.40 10.11 -3.98
CA ASN A 193 -2.20 11.56 -3.85
C ASN A 193 -0.75 12.01 -4.10
N ILE A 194 0.16 11.10 -4.48
CA ILE A 194 1.56 11.44 -4.80
C ILE A 194 1.87 10.98 -6.21
N SER A 195 2.52 11.84 -7.02
CA SER A 195 3.13 11.39 -8.27
C SER A 195 4.38 10.56 -7.97
N VAL A 196 4.53 9.42 -8.64
CA VAL A 196 5.74 8.58 -8.55
C VAL A 196 7.00 9.39 -8.90
N ASN A 197 6.89 10.29 -9.88
CA ASN A 197 8.00 11.13 -10.34
C ASN A 197 8.42 12.22 -9.33
N ASP A 198 7.61 12.47 -8.28
CA ASP A 198 7.96 13.39 -7.19
C ASP A 198 8.77 12.71 -6.07
N ILE A 199 8.83 11.38 -6.05
CA ILE A 199 9.45 10.62 -4.96
C ILE A 199 10.96 10.53 -5.19
N GLN A 200 11.74 10.78 -4.14
CA GLN A 200 13.18 10.56 -4.09
C GLN A 200 13.53 9.19 -3.52
N SER A 201 12.89 8.82 -2.40
CA SER A 201 13.07 7.53 -1.75
C SER A 201 11.85 7.16 -0.91
N ILE A 202 11.72 5.86 -0.67
CA ILE A 202 10.74 5.30 0.27
C ILE A 202 11.52 4.38 1.21
N GLU A 203 11.50 4.71 2.51
CA GLU A 203 12.07 3.88 3.56
C GLU A 203 10.96 3.21 4.35
N ILE A 204 11.13 1.92 4.61
CA ILE A 204 10.17 1.09 5.32
C ILE A 204 10.79 0.61 6.62
N LEU A 205 10.29 1.17 7.72
CA LEU A 205 10.72 0.84 9.07
C LEU A 205 9.93 -0.36 9.58
N LYS A 206 10.61 -1.40 10.04
CA LYS A 206 9.98 -2.69 10.34
C LYS A 206 10.21 -3.19 11.77
N ASP A 207 11.29 -2.77 12.42
CA ASP A 207 11.68 -3.25 13.75
C ASP A 207 11.41 -2.24 14.88
N ALA A 208 11.34 -2.71 16.11
CA ALA A 208 10.98 -1.88 17.26
C ALA A 208 11.93 -0.71 17.50
N SER A 209 13.23 -0.82 17.15
CA SER A 209 14.21 0.26 17.36
C SER A 209 13.97 1.45 16.44
N SER A 210 13.49 1.21 15.23
CA SER A 210 13.08 2.24 14.28
C SER A 210 11.63 2.73 14.51
N LEU A 211 10.73 1.84 14.93
CA LEU A 211 9.31 2.15 15.11
C LEU A 211 9.02 2.92 16.40
N ALA A 212 9.77 2.68 17.48
CA ALA A 212 9.50 3.29 18.79
C ALA A 212 9.52 4.83 18.77
N ILE A 213 10.29 5.44 17.85
CA ILE A 213 10.30 6.91 17.70
C ILE A 213 8.94 7.46 17.21
N TYR A 214 8.13 6.64 16.49
CA TYR A 214 6.78 6.95 16.07
C TYR A 214 5.70 6.50 17.07
N GLY A 215 6.10 5.68 18.05
CA GLY A 215 5.29 5.28 19.22
C GLY A 215 4.08 4.43 18.84
N THR A 216 2.95 4.79 19.41
CA THR A 216 1.68 4.04 19.33
C THR A 216 1.05 3.91 17.94
N ARG A 217 1.63 4.49 16.92
CA ARG A 217 1.13 4.39 15.54
C ARG A 217 2.07 3.58 14.66
N GLY A 218 3.21 3.14 15.21
CA GLY A 218 4.22 2.39 14.49
C GLY A 218 4.07 0.87 14.55
N ALA A 219 3.14 0.31 15.33
CA ALA A 219 3.04 -1.13 15.56
C ALA A 219 2.87 -1.97 14.28
N ALA A 220 2.16 -1.43 13.28
CA ALA A 220 1.98 -2.06 11.97
C ALA A 220 3.07 -1.66 10.95
N GLY A 221 4.17 -1.02 11.39
CA GLY A 221 5.23 -0.50 10.52
C GLY A 221 5.05 0.96 10.12
N VAL A 222 6.12 1.56 9.59
CA VAL A 222 6.11 2.97 9.13
C VAL A 222 6.71 3.05 7.73
N ILE A 223 6.05 3.75 6.84
CA ILE A 223 6.54 4.08 5.49
C ILE A 223 6.87 5.56 5.45
N LEU A 224 8.16 5.86 5.30
CA LEU A 224 8.68 7.21 5.12
C LEU A 224 8.79 7.47 3.63
N ILE A 225 8.22 8.55 3.15
CA ILE A 225 8.30 8.98 1.76
C ILE A 225 9.00 10.33 1.73
N GLN A 226 10.16 10.36 1.13
CA GLN A 226 10.85 11.60 0.83
C GLN A 226 10.57 12.02 -0.60
N THR A 227 10.15 13.25 -0.77
CA THR A 227 9.96 13.82 -2.10
C THR A 227 11.20 14.58 -2.55
N LYS A 228 11.38 14.70 -3.87
CA LYS A 228 12.54 15.39 -4.46
C LYS A 228 12.69 16.81 -3.91
N SER A 229 13.93 17.18 -3.67
CA SER A 229 14.34 18.55 -3.33
C SER A 229 15.32 19.06 -4.40
N GLY A 230 15.69 20.32 -4.38
CA GLY A 230 16.69 20.82 -5.32
C GLY A 230 18.13 20.36 -5.06
N LEU A 231 18.38 19.62 -3.97
CA LEU A 231 19.73 19.23 -3.53
C LEU A 231 20.48 18.36 -4.55
N SER A 232 19.77 17.55 -5.33
CA SER A 232 20.38 16.72 -6.38
C SER A 232 20.75 17.50 -7.65
N THR A 233 20.28 18.75 -7.76
CA THR A 233 20.63 19.64 -8.87
C THR A 233 21.98 20.26 -8.57
N PRO A 234 22.93 20.30 -9.53
CA PRO A 234 24.24 20.92 -9.31
C PRO A 234 24.11 22.37 -8.83
N GLU A 235 24.99 22.79 -7.91
CA GLU A 235 24.96 24.15 -7.37
C GLU A 235 25.11 25.20 -8.50
N GLY A 236 24.31 26.27 -8.42
CA GLY A 236 24.26 27.34 -9.43
C GLY A 236 23.48 26.99 -10.68
N SER A 237 22.84 25.81 -10.77
CA SER A 237 22.07 25.37 -11.93
C SER A 237 20.58 25.23 -11.66
N VAL A 238 19.83 25.20 -12.76
CA VAL A 238 18.39 24.89 -12.80
C VAL A 238 18.20 23.75 -13.78
N GLU A 239 17.49 22.73 -13.40
CA GLU A 239 17.11 21.61 -14.25
C GLU A 239 15.58 21.62 -14.45
N VAL A 240 15.14 21.50 -15.70
CA VAL A 240 13.74 21.33 -16.06
C VAL A 240 13.59 19.93 -16.65
N SER A 241 12.70 19.11 -16.10
CA SER A 241 12.41 17.78 -16.63
C SER A 241 10.95 17.62 -17.00
N LEU A 242 10.71 16.97 -18.12
CA LEU A 242 9.38 16.60 -18.64
C LEU A 242 9.33 15.09 -18.78
N ASN A 243 8.39 14.45 -18.07
CA ASN A 243 8.09 13.04 -18.21
C ASN A 243 6.68 12.90 -18.78
N HIS A 244 6.53 12.12 -19.83
CA HIS A 244 5.23 11.85 -20.43
C HIS A 244 5.14 10.38 -20.85
N TYR A 245 3.99 9.75 -20.59
CA TYR A 245 3.67 8.46 -21.19
C TYR A 245 2.19 8.32 -21.50
N THR A 246 1.93 7.49 -22.52
CA THR A 246 0.59 6.99 -22.84
C THR A 246 0.60 5.48 -22.71
N SER A 247 -0.42 4.93 -22.03
CA SER A 247 -0.66 3.50 -21.89
C SER A 247 -1.97 3.11 -22.55
N PHE A 248 -2.02 1.89 -23.05
CA PHE A 248 -3.21 1.21 -23.53
C PHE A 248 -3.40 -0.02 -22.65
N ASP A 249 -4.60 -0.15 -22.09
CA ASP A 249 -4.94 -1.16 -21.11
C ASP A 249 -6.03 -2.08 -21.69
N GLU A 250 -5.81 -3.39 -21.62
CA GLU A 250 -6.76 -4.43 -22.02
C GLU A 250 -7.06 -5.31 -20.80
N VAL A 251 -8.29 -5.81 -20.68
CA VAL A 251 -8.67 -6.72 -19.59
C VAL A 251 -7.83 -7.99 -19.67
N SER A 252 -7.20 -8.36 -18.55
CA SER A 252 -6.31 -9.53 -18.51
C SER A 252 -7.05 -10.83 -18.30
N ASP A 253 -8.09 -10.81 -17.47
CA ASP A 253 -8.86 -12.00 -17.13
C ASP A 253 -10.29 -11.64 -16.69
N MET A 254 -11.25 -12.39 -17.20
CA MET A 254 -12.66 -12.34 -16.81
C MET A 254 -13.20 -13.76 -16.71
N PRO A 255 -14.03 -14.06 -15.73
CA PRO A 255 -14.69 -15.35 -15.65
C PRO A 255 -15.49 -15.66 -16.93
N GLU A 256 -15.25 -16.83 -17.50
CA GLU A 256 -16.14 -17.34 -18.55
C GLU A 256 -17.49 -17.71 -17.96
N LEU A 257 -18.56 -17.31 -18.61
CA LEU A 257 -19.93 -17.59 -18.21
C LEU A 257 -20.55 -18.63 -19.16
N GLY A 258 -21.48 -19.39 -18.65
CA GLY A 258 -22.23 -20.36 -19.46
C GLY A 258 -23.07 -19.67 -20.54
N ASP A 259 -23.11 -20.28 -21.72
CA ASP A 259 -23.93 -19.83 -22.83
C ASP A 259 -25.44 -20.11 -22.62
N VAL A 260 -26.24 -19.60 -23.50
CA VAL A 260 -27.68 -19.79 -23.43
C VAL A 260 -28.11 -21.25 -23.58
N ALA A 261 -27.34 -22.09 -24.30
CA ALA A 261 -27.63 -23.49 -24.48
C ALA A 261 -27.47 -24.28 -23.17
N LEU A 262 -26.31 -24.11 -22.49
CA LEU A 262 -26.06 -24.70 -21.18
C LEU A 262 -27.10 -24.19 -20.15
N TRP A 263 -27.40 -22.89 -20.17
CA TRP A 263 -28.34 -22.30 -19.25
C TRP A 263 -29.75 -22.91 -19.39
N LYS A 264 -30.27 -23.08 -20.63
CA LYS A 264 -31.55 -23.72 -20.90
C LYS A 264 -31.57 -25.17 -20.49
N GLU A 265 -30.53 -25.93 -20.84
CA GLU A 265 -30.41 -27.34 -20.48
C GLU A 265 -30.45 -27.53 -18.96
N TYR A 266 -29.63 -26.78 -18.23
CA TYR A 266 -29.52 -26.83 -16.76
C TYR A 266 -30.87 -26.54 -16.11
N TRP A 267 -31.50 -25.45 -16.49
CA TRP A 267 -32.77 -25.04 -15.88
C TRP A 267 -33.94 -25.92 -16.30
N SER A 268 -33.97 -26.44 -17.52
CA SER A 268 -34.98 -27.41 -17.93
C SER A 268 -34.94 -28.69 -17.10
N GLU A 269 -33.73 -29.17 -16.83
CA GLU A 269 -33.50 -30.32 -15.96
C GLU A 269 -33.88 -29.99 -14.50
N GLY A 270 -33.35 -28.92 -13.95
CA GLY A 270 -33.63 -28.51 -12.56
C GLY A 270 -35.11 -28.33 -12.27
N LEU A 271 -35.82 -27.67 -13.13
CA LEU A 271 -37.26 -27.44 -12.98
C LEU A 271 -38.09 -28.71 -13.12
N SER A 272 -37.64 -29.69 -13.91
CA SER A 272 -38.30 -30.99 -14.05
C SER A 272 -38.21 -31.84 -12.76
N LEU A 273 -37.25 -31.56 -11.88
CA LEU A 273 -36.98 -32.31 -10.67
C LEU A 273 -37.69 -31.80 -9.40
N ILE A 274 -38.45 -30.70 -9.48
CA ILE A 274 -39.18 -30.12 -8.37
C ILE A 274 -40.62 -30.71 -8.32
N PRO A 275 -40.96 -31.58 -7.36
CA PRO A 275 -42.29 -32.12 -7.24
C PRO A 275 -43.27 -31.06 -6.66
N GLY A 276 -44.26 -30.63 -7.42
CA GLY A 276 -45.50 -30.02 -6.90
C GLY A 276 -45.46 -28.53 -6.57
N GLU A 277 -44.50 -27.75 -7.07
CA GLU A 277 -44.57 -26.30 -7.02
C GLU A 277 -45.26 -25.74 -8.29
N ASP A 278 -46.51 -25.38 -8.14
CA ASP A 278 -47.30 -24.64 -9.14
C ASP A 278 -46.74 -23.19 -9.24
N GLY A 279 -45.68 -22.97 -10.00
CA GLY A 279 -45.15 -21.59 -10.12
C GLY A 279 -43.97 -21.36 -11.01
N TYR A 280 -43.19 -22.35 -11.29
CA TYR A 280 -42.08 -22.27 -12.24
C TYR A 280 -42.26 -23.31 -13.36
N GLY A 281 -42.94 -22.95 -14.33
CA GLY A 281 -43.18 -23.36 -15.71
C GLY A 281 -42.69 -24.63 -16.31
N ALA A 282 -41.76 -25.40 -15.77
CA ALA A 282 -41.20 -26.57 -16.46
C ALA A 282 -42.03 -27.85 -16.27
N ASN A 283 -42.88 -27.96 -15.24
CA ASN A 283 -43.93 -28.99 -15.16
C ASN A 283 -45.19 -28.62 -15.94
N ASP A 284 -45.23 -27.41 -16.50
CA ASP A 284 -46.22 -27.03 -17.49
C ASP A 284 -45.71 -27.52 -18.86
N PRO A 285 -46.36 -28.49 -19.48
CA PRO A 285 -45.98 -28.96 -20.83
C PRO A 285 -46.09 -27.84 -21.89
N ASN A 286 -46.69 -26.69 -21.54
CA ASN A 286 -46.79 -25.52 -22.38
C ASN A 286 -45.76 -24.46 -22.07
N PHE A 287 -44.87 -24.66 -21.09
CA PHE A 287 -43.82 -23.69 -20.77
C PHE A 287 -42.86 -23.57 -21.95
N VAL A 288 -42.79 -22.40 -22.52
CA VAL A 288 -41.86 -22.04 -23.59
C VAL A 288 -40.98 -20.88 -23.05
N PHE A 289 -39.71 -21.04 -23.15
CA PHE A 289 -38.83 -19.91 -22.85
C PHE A 289 -39.28 -18.68 -23.65
N PRO A 290 -39.51 -17.52 -23.03
CA PRO A 290 -40.21 -16.39 -23.63
C PRO A 290 -39.47 -15.70 -24.78
N TYR A 291 -38.26 -16.09 -25.09
CA TYR A 291 -37.43 -15.46 -26.13
C TYR A 291 -36.87 -16.46 -27.17
N ASP A 292 -36.49 -15.92 -28.31
CA ASP A 292 -35.88 -16.65 -29.42
C ASP A 292 -34.51 -17.26 -29.02
N ASP A 293 -34.26 -18.48 -29.43
CA ASP A 293 -33.00 -19.22 -29.17
C ASP A 293 -31.72 -18.58 -29.74
N ARG A 294 -31.88 -17.53 -30.54
CA ARG A 294 -30.76 -16.75 -31.11
C ARG A 294 -30.22 -15.67 -30.16
N ARG A 295 -30.79 -15.49 -29.00
CA ARG A 295 -30.35 -14.51 -28.01
C ARG A 295 -29.33 -15.15 -27.07
N ASP A 296 -28.09 -14.65 -27.14
CA ASP A 296 -26.99 -15.00 -26.26
C ASP A 296 -26.23 -13.72 -25.94
N THR A 297 -26.58 -13.10 -24.81
CA THR A 297 -26.06 -11.79 -24.45
C THR A 297 -24.74 -11.95 -23.69
N ASP A 298 -23.67 -11.49 -24.31
CA ASP A 298 -22.36 -11.36 -23.65
C ASP A 298 -22.32 -10.09 -22.78
N TRP A 299 -22.72 -10.25 -21.54
CA TRP A 299 -22.78 -9.16 -20.57
C TRP A 299 -21.41 -8.62 -20.22
N ASN A 300 -20.35 -9.46 -20.22
CA ASN A 300 -18.99 -9.04 -19.94
C ASN A 300 -18.52 -8.05 -21.02
N ASN A 301 -18.59 -8.38 -22.27
CA ASN A 301 -18.20 -7.48 -23.37
C ASN A 301 -19.10 -6.23 -23.44
N ALA A 302 -20.35 -6.32 -23.05
CA ALA A 302 -21.26 -5.18 -23.08
C ALA A 302 -20.85 -4.04 -22.15
N ILE A 303 -20.17 -4.32 -21.04
CA ILE A 303 -19.72 -3.33 -20.05
C ILE A 303 -18.24 -2.93 -20.20
N LEU A 304 -17.44 -3.69 -20.96
CA LEU A 304 -16.01 -3.47 -21.12
C LEU A 304 -15.67 -2.49 -22.26
N ARG A 305 -14.48 -1.95 -22.21
CA ARG A 305 -13.82 -1.13 -23.24
C ARG A 305 -12.30 -1.20 -23.06
N ASP A 306 -11.55 -0.84 -24.11
CA ASP A 306 -10.13 -0.58 -23.96
C ASP A 306 -9.91 0.62 -23.05
N GLY A 307 -8.99 0.46 -22.11
CA GLY A 307 -8.57 1.51 -21.19
C GLY A 307 -7.44 2.34 -21.77
N GLN A 308 -7.22 3.53 -21.22
CA GLN A 308 -6.12 4.41 -21.63
C GLN A 308 -5.63 5.22 -20.45
N ILE A 309 -4.30 5.37 -20.32
CA ILE A 309 -3.67 6.27 -19.35
C ILE A 309 -2.84 7.30 -20.11
N ASN A 310 -2.94 8.57 -19.70
CA ASN A 310 -2.02 9.63 -20.12
C ASN A 310 -1.46 10.29 -18.85
N ASN A 311 -0.14 10.32 -18.71
CA ASN A 311 0.54 11.00 -17.62
C ASN A 311 1.50 12.02 -18.15
N THR A 312 1.56 13.19 -17.50
CA THR A 312 2.51 14.27 -17.81
C THR A 312 2.95 14.93 -16.52
N ASP A 313 4.25 14.93 -16.27
CA ASP A 313 4.88 15.60 -15.14
C ASP A 313 5.94 16.58 -15.63
N LEU A 314 5.81 17.83 -15.22
CA LEU A 314 6.78 18.89 -15.44
C LEU A 314 7.43 19.24 -14.11
N ASN A 315 8.75 19.06 -14.00
CA ASN A 315 9.49 19.34 -12.78
C ASN A 315 10.55 20.42 -13.06
N ILE A 316 10.72 21.31 -12.09
CA ILE A 316 11.75 22.35 -12.11
C ILE A 316 12.49 22.27 -10.79
N SER A 317 13.79 22.01 -10.81
CA SER A 317 14.63 21.99 -9.63
C SER A 317 15.81 22.95 -9.77
N GLY A 318 16.24 23.53 -8.67
CA GLY A 318 17.39 24.41 -8.65
C GLY A 318 18.07 24.38 -7.30
N ASN A 319 19.39 24.61 -7.33
CA ASN A 319 20.24 24.65 -6.16
C ASN A 319 21.17 25.86 -6.27
N SER A 320 21.25 26.62 -5.21
CA SER A 320 22.19 27.73 -5.05
C SER A 320 22.82 27.64 -3.66
N GLU A 321 23.88 28.42 -3.38
CA GLU A 321 24.58 28.46 -2.10
C GLU A 321 23.66 28.51 -0.86
N ASN A 322 22.52 29.22 -0.97
CA ASN A 322 21.64 29.46 0.15
C ASN A 322 20.23 28.89 0.00
N THR A 323 19.85 28.42 -1.19
CA THR A 323 18.46 28.01 -1.44
C THR A 323 18.41 26.86 -2.43
N ASN A 324 17.72 25.81 -2.08
CA ASN A 324 17.33 24.76 -3.01
C ASN A 324 15.82 24.66 -3.09
N TYR A 325 15.33 24.34 -4.29
CA TYR A 325 13.90 24.23 -4.53
C TYR A 325 13.57 23.15 -5.55
N PHE A 326 12.37 22.62 -5.43
CA PHE A 326 11.75 21.71 -6.37
C PHE A 326 10.28 22.09 -6.56
N VAL A 327 9.87 22.24 -7.82
CA VAL A 327 8.48 22.52 -8.21
C VAL A 327 8.03 21.43 -9.17
N SER A 328 6.89 20.82 -8.93
CA SER A 328 6.29 19.81 -9.80
C SER A 328 4.85 20.17 -10.12
N ILE A 329 4.48 20.00 -11.39
CA ILE A 329 3.11 20.06 -11.91
C ILE A 329 2.84 18.74 -12.59
N SER A 330 1.82 18.01 -12.14
CA SER A 330 1.48 16.70 -12.66
C SER A 330 0.02 16.63 -13.12
N ARG A 331 -0.21 15.89 -14.20
CA ARG A 331 -1.54 15.51 -14.68
C ARG A 331 -1.55 14.04 -15.06
N PHE A 332 -2.43 13.30 -14.46
CA PHE A 332 -2.69 11.90 -14.71
C PHE A 332 -4.16 11.72 -15.07
N ASP A 333 -4.44 11.09 -16.23
CA ASP A 333 -5.78 10.88 -16.77
C ASP A 333 -5.90 9.42 -17.19
N GLN A 334 -6.71 8.64 -16.45
CA GLN A 334 -6.96 7.22 -16.69
C GLN A 334 -8.43 6.98 -17.01
N LYS A 335 -8.67 6.35 -18.13
CA LYS A 335 -9.95 5.72 -18.46
C LYS A 335 -9.84 4.22 -18.16
N GLY A 336 -10.65 3.72 -17.25
CA GLY A 336 -10.64 2.30 -16.89
C GLY A 336 -11.21 1.40 -17.98
N VAL A 337 -10.94 0.11 -17.87
CA VAL A 337 -11.40 -0.94 -18.80
C VAL A 337 -12.89 -1.24 -18.69
N VAL A 338 -13.55 -0.79 -17.64
CA VAL A 338 -15.01 -0.82 -17.50
C VAL A 338 -15.58 0.54 -17.89
N LYS A 339 -16.64 0.55 -18.70
CA LYS A 339 -17.34 1.78 -19.09
C LYS A 339 -17.75 2.59 -17.86
N GLY A 340 -17.63 3.92 -17.93
CA GLY A 340 -18.02 4.83 -16.86
C GLY A 340 -17.05 4.90 -15.66
N SER A 341 -15.95 4.14 -15.63
CA SER A 341 -14.90 4.25 -14.60
C SER A 341 -13.71 5.09 -15.08
N GLY A 342 -13.04 5.79 -14.17
CA GLY A 342 -11.86 6.57 -14.53
C GLY A 342 -11.32 7.42 -13.38
N LEU A 343 -10.12 7.98 -13.58
CA LEU A 343 -9.41 8.81 -12.62
C LEU A 343 -8.71 9.97 -13.33
N LEU A 344 -9.03 11.19 -12.92
CA LEU A 344 -8.29 12.39 -13.29
C LEU A 344 -7.63 12.96 -12.04
N ARG A 345 -6.31 13.13 -12.04
CA ARG A 345 -5.54 13.72 -10.95
C ARG A 345 -4.69 14.86 -11.48
N ASN A 346 -4.78 16.03 -10.83
CA ASN A 346 -3.90 17.17 -11.05
C ASN A 346 -3.15 17.44 -9.75
N GLY A 347 -1.83 17.60 -9.83
CA GLY A 347 -0.96 17.83 -8.69
C GLY A 347 -0.09 19.06 -8.85
N LEU A 348 0.15 19.76 -7.73
CA LEU A 348 1.13 20.83 -7.60
C LEU A 348 1.95 20.55 -6.34
N ARG A 349 3.28 20.52 -6.46
CA ARG A 349 4.22 20.39 -5.35
C ARG A 349 5.24 21.53 -5.37
N LEU A 350 5.59 22.00 -4.17
CA LEU A 350 6.66 22.96 -3.94
C LEU A 350 7.46 22.55 -2.72
N ASN A 351 8.73 22.26 -2.90
CA ASN A 351 9.69 22.06 -1.81
C ASN A 351 10.73 23.19 -1.87
N LEU A 352 10.98 23.84 -0.75
CA LEU A 352 11.89 24.96 -0.63
C LEU A 352 12.66 24.84 0.67
N ASP A 353 13.99 24.90 0.61
CA ASP A 353 14.87 25.01 1.76
C ASP A 353 15.78 26.22 1.58
N THR A 354 15.93 27.02 2.62
CA THR A 354 16.71 28.26 2.58
C THR A 354 17.58 28.39 3.83
N LYS A 355 18.86 28.56 3.63
CA LYS A 355 19.83 28.98 4.65
C LYS A 355 19.76 30.51 4.77
N VAL A 356 19.06 31.00 5.81
CA VAL A 356 18.89 32.44 6.04
C VAL A 356 20.23 33.08 6.49
N ASN A 357 20.99 32.35 7.30
CA ASN A 357 22.37 32.62 7.70
C ASN A 357 23.00 31.32 8.23
N ASP A 358 24.26 31.39 8.70
CA ASP A 358 25.01 30.21 9.17
C ASP A 358 24.36 29.43 10.32
N LYS A 359 23.41 30.03 11.02
CA LYS A 359 22.72 29.41 12.17
C LYS A 359 21.23 29.15 11.95
N LEU A 360 20.63 29.77 10.94
CA LEU A 360 19.19 29.73 10.74
C LEU A 360 18.85 29.17 9.38
N ARG A 361 18.15 28.03 9.37
CA ARG A 361 17.55 27.38 8.19
C ARG A 361 16.04 27.38 8.31
N THR A 362 15.35 27.48 7.20
CA THR A 362 13.89 27.36 7.12
C THR A 362 13.50 26.58 5.88
N GLY A 363 12.39 25.87 5.93
CA GLY A 363 11.89 25.16 4.77
C GLY A 363 10.38 25.11 4.73
N LEU A 364 9.89 24.87 3.53
CA LEU A 364 8.48 24.68 3.20
C LEU A 364 8.34 23.45 2.30
N ARG A 365 7.47 22.55 2.66
CA ARG A 365 6.93 21.48 1.83
C ARG A 365 5.46 21.77 1.62
N PHE A 366 5.02 21.78 0.39
CA PHE A 366 3.64 22.05 0.02
C PHE A 366 3.22 21.13 -1.12
N SER A 367 2.07 20.49 -0.97
CA SER A 367 1.46 19.67 -2.02
C SER A 367 -0.05 19.88 -2.02
N LEU A 368 -0.59 20.16 -3.18
CA LEU A 368 -2.03 20.25 -3.44
C LEU A 368 -2.37 19.29 -4.57
N VAL A 369 -3.29 18.36 -4.31
CA VAL A 369 -3.76 17.39 -5.29
C VAL A 369 -5.26 17.48 -5.38
N ASP A 370 -5.77 17.66 -6.60
CA ASP A 370 -7.19 17.60 -6.92
C ASP A 370 -7.45 16.39 -7.82
N ARG A 371 -8.39 15.54 -7.40
CA ARG A 371 -8.69 14.27 -8.04
C ARG A 371 -10.18 14.12 -8.26
N LYS A 372 -10.57 13.82 -9.50
CA LYS A 372 -11.91 13.37 -9.84
C LYS A 372 -11.85 11.87 -10.14
N GLN A 373 -12.57 11.08 -9.36
CA GLN A 373 -12.69 9.64 -9.55
C GLN A 373 -14.12 9.32 -9.98
N GLU A 374 -14.26 8.73 -11.15
CA GLU A 374 -15.50 8.10 -11.59
C GLU A 374 -15.53 6.71 -10.97
N ASN A 375 -16.32 6.55 -9.89
CA ASN A 375 -16.39 5.31 -9.15
C ASN A 375 -17.05 4.21 -10.00
N THR A 376 -16.68 2.96 -9.74
CA THR A 376 -17.37 1.82 -10.33
C THR A 376 -18.87 1.88 -9.98
N LYS A 377 -19.69 1.81 -11.01
CA LYS A 377 -21.13 1.95 -10.91
C LYS A 377 -21.83 0.60 -10.77
N LEU A 378 -21.09 -0.48 -10.98
CA LEU A 378 -21.60 -1.85 -11.04
C LEU A 378 -21.78 -2.45 -9.64
N ASN A 379 -22.81 -3.26 -9.54
CA ASN A 379 -22.83 -4.37 -8.61
C ASN A 379 -22.23 -5.59 -9.36
N TRP A 380 -21.02 -5.99 -9.04
CA TRP A 380 -20.32 -7.07 -9.73
C TRP A 380 -21.02 -8.42 -9.56
N SER A 381 -21.64 -8.65 -8.41
CA SER A 381 -22.49 -9.82 -8.22
C SER A 381 -23.61 -9.88 -9.26
N ALA A 382 -24.21 -8.72 -9.62
CA ALA A 382 -25.22 -8.68 -10.67
C ALA A 382 -24.63 -9.02 -12.04
N VAL A 383 -23.37 -8.69 -12.32
CA VAL A 383 -22.72 -8.99 -13.60
C VAL A 383 -22.41 -10.47 -13.72
N TYR A 384 -21.77 -11.06 -12.71
CA TYR A 384 -21.24 -12.41 -12.79
C TYR A 384 -22.30 -13.50 -12.66
N TYR A 385 -23.31 -13.32 -11.83
CA TYR A 385 -24.29 -14.38 -11.61
C TYR A 385 -25.76 -13.97 -11.71
N GLN A 386 -26.13 -12.68 -11.74
CA GLN A 386 -27.53 -12.28 -11.88
C GLN A 386 -27.95 -11.97 -13.32
N THR A 387 -27.01 -11.73 -14.23
CA THR A 387 -27.29 -11.50 -15.65
C THR A 387 -27.24 -12.79 -16.41
N ILE A 388 -28.39 -13.35 -16.74
CA ILE A 388 -28.48 -14.59 -17.52
C ILE A 388 -28.27 -14.33 -19.02
N PRO A 389 -27.65 -15.22 -19.80
CA PRO A 389 -27.35 -15.02 -21.21
C PRO A 389 -28.61 -14.88 -22.06
N TYR A 390 -29.69 -15.43 -21.59
CA TYR A 390 -31.00 -15.38 -22.24
C TYR A 390 -31.70 -13.99 -22.13
N TRP A 391 -31.17 -13.09 -21.28
CA TRP A 391 -31.74 -11.77 -21.02
C TRP A 391 -31.06 -10.71 -21.89
N GLN A 392 -31.82 -9.86 -22.57
CA GLN A 392 -31.30 -8.82 -23.45
C GLN A 392 -31.07 -7.49 -22.70
N ILE A 393 -30.18 -6.65 -23.26
CA ILE A 393 -29.83 -5.36 -22.70
C ILE A 393 -30.99 -4.35 -22.80
N TYR A 394 -31.66 -4.35 -23.95
CA TYR A 394 -32.77 -3.42 -24.24
C TYR A 394 -34.04 -4.18 -24.57
N GLU A 395 -35.15 -3.54 -24.32
CA GLU A 395 -36.46 -3.99 -24.82
C GLU A 395 -36.50 -3.98 -26.35
N ASP A 396 -37.57 -4.46 -26.95
CA ASP A 396 -37.71 -4.56 -28.42
C ASP A 396 -37.64 -3.21 -29.14
N ASP A 397 -37.77 -2.09 -28.40
CA ASP A 397 -37.64 -0.73 -28.93
C ASP A 397 -36.12 -0.34 -29.14
N GLY A 398 -35.19 -1.12 -28.63
CA GLY A 398 -33.75 -0.91 -28.72
C GLY A 398 -33.23 0.30 -27.92
N GLN A 399 -34.03 0.86 -27.02
CA GLN A 399 -33.73 2.06 -26.24
C GLN A 399 -34.01 1.90 -24.75
N THR A 400 -35.11 1.27 -24.38
CA THR A 400 -35.49 1.05 -23.00
C THR A 400 -34.69 -0.12 -22.42
N TYR A 401 -34.04 0.10 -21.29
CA TYR A 401 -33.32 -0.97 -20.61
C TYR A 401 -34.27 -2.03 -20.07
N THR A 402 -33.94 -3.29 -20.28
CA THR A 402 -34.69 -4.38 -19.66
C THR A 402 -34.46 -4.37 -18.15
N GLY A 403 -35.46 -4.58 -17.37
CA GLY A 403 -35.43 -4.46 -15.91
C GLY A 403 -36.15 -5.56 -15.15
N VAL A 404 -36.71 -6.52 -15.84
CA VAL A 404 -37.42 -7.65 -15.24
C VAL A 404 -36.82 -8.95 -15.76
N ASN A 405 -36.39 -9.81 -14.85
CA ASN A 405 -35.97 -11.15 -15.25
C ASN A 405 -37.14 -11.87 -15.93
N PRO A 406 -37.01 -12.32 -17.16
CA PRO A 406 -38.09 -12.87 -17.94
C PRO A 406 -38.64 -14.20 -17.41
N ILE A 407 -37.90 -14.87 -16.54
CA ILE A 407 -38.29 -16.16 -15.95
C ILE A 407 -38.94 -15.95 -14.58
N SER A 408 -38.26 -15.23 -13.68
CA SER A 408 -38.76 -15.04 -12.31
C SER A 408 -39.75 -13.89 -12.13
N GLY A 409 -39.84 -12.98 -13.12
CA GLY A 409 -40.65 -11.75 -13.00
C GLY A 409 -40.09 -10.75 -11.98
N ILE A 410 -38.92 -11.00 -11.40
CA ILE A 410 -38.31 -10.17 -10.38
C ILE A 410 -37.57 -8.99 -11.02
N PRO A 411 -37.83 -7.74 -10.54
CA PRO A 411 -37.04 -6.59 -10.97
C PRO A 411 -35.55 -6.75 -10.66
N GLN A 412 -34.70 -6.59 -11.67
CA GLN A 412 -33.26 -6.72 -11.56
C GLN A 412 -32.54 -5.51 -12.14
N ARG A 413 -31.27 -5.32 -11.74
CA ARG A 413 -30.39 -4.29 -12.31
C ARG A 413 -29.92 -4.68 -13.70
N ASN A 414 -29.79 -3.68 -14.56
CA ASN A 414 -29.15 -3.84 -15.86
C ASN A 414 -27.73 -3.23 -15.79
N PRO A 415 -26.67 -4.05 -15.87
CA PRO A 415 -25.31 -3.57 -15.73
C PRO A 415 -24.92 -2.52 -16.77
N VAL A 416 -25.41 -2.62 -18.01
CA VAL A 416 -25.13 -1.63 -19.06
C VAL A 416 -25.76 -0.28 -18.73
N ALA A 417 -26.98 -0.26 -18.21
CA ALA A 417 -27.63 0.96 -17.73
C ALA A 417 -26.81 1.60 -16.58
N ASP A 418 -26.34 0.78 -15.64
CA ASP A 418 -25.53 1.26 -14.53
C ASP A 418 -24.22 1.92 -15.00
N VAL A 419 -23.45 1.31 -15.90
CA VAL A 419 -22.17 1.89 -16.34
C VAL A 419 -22.34 3.08 -17.26
N THR A 420 -23.46 3.19 -17.98
CA THR A 420 -23.68 4.24 -18.98
C THR A 420 -24.29 5.50 -18.34
N ASP A 421 -25.35 5.36 -17.55
CA ASP A 421 -26.22 6.47 -17.22
C ASP A 421 -26.25 6.83 -15.72
N LYS A 422 -25.93 5.89 -14.82
CA LYS A 422 -25.80 6.19 -13.40
C LYS A 422 -24.63 7.14 -13.18
N ILE A 423 -24.80 8.13 -12.33
CA ILE A 423 -23.74 9.05 -11.91
C ILE A 423 -23.23 8.61 -10.53
N ASP A 424 -21.95 8.36 -10.42
CA ASP A 424 -21.27 8.16 -9.14
C ASP A 424 -19.83 8.61 -9.29
N HIS A 425 -19.51 9.79 -8.75
CA HIS A 425 -18.16 10.31 -8.79
C HIS A 425 -17.77 11.03 -7.50
N SER A 426 -16.50 10.94 -7.16
CA SER A 426 -15.88 11.61 -6.02
C SER A 426 -14.94 12.70 -6.49
N ILE A 427 -15.04 13.89 -5.92
CA ILE A 427 -14.07 14.97 -6.07
C ILE A 427 -13.30 15.03 -4.76
N ILE A 428 -11.99 14.77 -4.83
CA ILE A 428 -11.11 14.63 -3.68
C ILE A 428 -9.99 15.65 -3.80
N THR A 429 -9.94 16.60 -2.87
CA THR A 429 -8.87 17.59 -2.80
C THR A 429 -8.05 17.35 -1.54
N ASN A 430 -6.73 17.19 -1.67
CA ASN A 430 -5.80 16.98 -0.57
C ASN A 430 -4.75 18.08 -0.55
N LEU A 431 -4.59 18.70 0.62
CA LEU A 431 -3.53 19.64 0.93
C LEU A 431 -2.61 19.00 1.98
N ASN A 432 -1.33 18.88 1.66
CA ASN A 432 -0.29 18.52 2.62
C ASN A 432 0.77 19.61 2.64
N SER A 433 1.11 20.12 3.82
CA SER A 433 2.11 21.17 3.98
C SER A 433 2.88 21.01 5.27
N ASN A 434 4.18 21.25 5.24
CA ASN A 434 5.07 21.34 6.39
C ASN A 434 5.94 22.58 6.28
N ALA A 435 5.90 23.42 7.29
CA ALA A 435 6.81 24.55 7.43
C ALA A 435 7.67 24.34 8.66
N TYR A 436 8.97 24.54 8.55
CA TYR A 436 9.90 24.37 9.66
C TYR A 436 10.92 25.51 9.76
N ILE A 437 11.45 25.67 10.96
CA ILE A 437 12.56 26.54 11.30
C ILE A 437 13.57 25.70 12.10
N GLU A 438 14.83 25.75 11.69
CA GLU A 438 15.96 25.14 12.39
C GLU A 438 16.95 26.21 12.81
N TYR A 439 17.43 26.13 14.05
CA TYR A 439 18.38 27.09 14.63
C TYR A 439 19.51 26.37 15.36
N ASP A 440 20.75 26.62 14.91
CA ASP A 440 21.95 26.13 15.57
C ASP A 440 22.30 27.04 16.75
N LEU A 441 21.88 26.66 17.97
CA LEU A 441 21.99 27.46 19.17
C LEU A 441 23.45 27.60 19.63
N ILE A 442 24.15 26.47 19.72
CA ILE A 442 25.57 26.33 20.00
C ILE A 442 26.16 25.23 19.13
N PRO A 443 27.48 25.11 18.93
CA PRO A 443 28.08 24.02 18.18
C PRO A 443 27.54 22.66 18.64
N GLY A 444 27.03 21.88 17.69
CA GLY A 444 26.46 20.56 17.92
C GLY A 444 24.99 20.55 18.39
N LEU A 445 24.37 21.69 18.81
CA LEU A 445 22.98 21.72 19.27
C LEU A 445 22.08 22.47 18.28
N THR A 446 21.21 21.72 17.60
CA THR A 446 20.20 22.23 16.68
C THR A 446 18.81 22.11 17.29
N LEU A 447 18.06 23.20 17.24
CA LEU A 447 16.64 23.25 17.62
C LEU A 447 15.80 23.33 16.34
N LYS A 448 14.80 22.45 16.20
CA LYS A 448 13.83 22.47 15.07
C LYS A 448 12.42 22.62 15.62
N SER A 449 11.65 23.52 15.02
CA SER A 449 10.22 23.65 15.23
C SER A 449 9.50 23.51 13.90
N SER A 450 8.49 22.63 13.81
CA SER A 450 7.72 22.40 12.58
C SER A 450 6.22 22.43 12.84
N LEU A 451 5.49 22.85 11.79
CA LEU A 451 4.04 22.83 11.72
C LEU A 451 3.61 22.07 10.46
N GLY A 452 3.09 20.86 10.66
CA GLY A 452 2.49 20.03 9.63
C GLY A 452 0.97 20.24 9.55
N ILE A 453 0.46 20.35 8.34
CA ILE A 453 -0.97 20.47 8.04
C ILE A 453 -1.31 19.46 6.96
N ASN A 454 -2.26 18.56 7.24
CA ASN A 454 -2.85 17.67 6.25
C ASN A 454 -4.36 17.85 6.26
N MET A 455 -4.95 18.21 5.12
CA MET A 455 -6.38 18.43 4.95
C MET A 455 -6.88 17.69 3.74
N GLY A 456 -7.98 16.95 3.92
CA GLY A 456 -8.68 16.25 2.85
C GLY A 456 -10.14 16.66 2.79
N TRP A 457 -10.61 16.95 1.59
CA TRP A 457 -12.01 17.18 1.28
C TRP A 457 -12.44 16.14 0.24
N ASN A 458 -13.49 15.39 0.53
CA ASN A 458 -14.07 14.44 -0.40
C ASN A 458 -15.55 14.71 -0.57
N LYS A 459 -15.96 15.07 -1.78
CA LYS A 459 -17.36 15.25 -2.17
C LYS A 459 -17.74 14.11 -3.11
N ASN A 460 -18.61 13.21 -2.64
CA ASN A 460 -19.23 12.19 -3.49
C ASN A 460 -20.61 12.70 -3.95
N ASN A 461 -20.83 12.65 -5.26
CA ASN A 461 -22.10 12.94 -5.91
C ASN A 461 -22.63 11.65 -6.56
N TYR A 462 -23.85 11.28 -6.19
CA TYR A 462 -24.52 10.09 -6.68
C TYR A 462 -25.89 10.46 -7.25
N TYR A 463 -26.21 9.86 -8.41
CA TYR A 463 -27.55 9.94 -8.98
C TYR A 463 -27.90 8.64 -9.72
N LEU A 464 -29.04 8.07 -9.38
CA LEU A 464 -29.65 6.94 -10.06
C LEU A 464 -30.90 7.45 -10.80
N PRO A 465 -30.89 7.48 -12.15
CA PRO A 465 -31.98 7.98 -12.96
C PRO A 465 -33.31 7.20 -12.80
N THR A 466 -34.39 7.85 -13.11
CA THR A 466 -35.76 7.30 -13.00
C THR A 466 -36.00 6.11 -13.92
N TYR A 467 -35.33 6.06 -15.06
CA TYR A 467 -35.49 5.05 -16.12
C TYR A 467 -34.52 3.86 -15.98
N ILE A 468 -33.63 3.87 -15.02
CA ILE A 468 -32.72 2.72 -14.77
C ILE A 468 -33.43 1.67 -13.90
N PRO A 469 -33.46 0.39 -14.30
CA PRO A 469 -33.98 -0.70 -13.46
C PRO A 469 -33.17 -0.87 -12.15
N PRO A 470 -33.82 -1.27 -11.05
CA PRO A 470 -35.22 -1.63 -10.92
C PRO A 470 -36.15 -0.45 -10.68
N ARG A 471 -35.68 0.81 -10.63
CA ARG A 471 -36.49 2.01 -10.33
C ARG A 471 -37.59 2.25 -11.37
N SER A 472 -37.28 2.08 -12.66
CA SER A 472 -38.25 2.21 -13.73
C SER A 472 -39.39 1.19 -13.59
N VAL A 473 -39.03 -0.06 -13.19
CA VAL A 473 -40.02 -1.14 -13.01
C VAL A 473 -40.95 -0.87 -11.83
N SER A 474 -40.39 -0.41 -10.71
CA SER A 474 -41.16 -0.13 -9.49
C SER A 474 -41.81 1.25 -9.49
N ASN A 475 -41.57 2.06 -10.51
CA ASN A 475 -42.02 3.47 -10.60
C ASN A 475 -41.67 4.30 -9.35
N SER A 476 -40.51 4.03 -8.72
CA SER A 476 -40.10 4.64 -7.44
C SER A 476 -39.33 5.96 -7.62
N GLY A 477 -39.22 6.48 -8.86
CA GLY A 477 -38.51 7.70 -9.16
C GLY A 477 -36.98 7.57 -8.99
N GLY A 478 -36.24 8.62 -9.25
CA GLY A 478 -34.78 8.65 -9.13
C GLY A 478 -34.29 8.80 -7.68
N ILE A 479 -32.99 8.55 -7.47
CA ILE A 479 -32.30 8.76 -6.18
C ILE A 479 -31.10 9.68 -6.39
N ALA A 480 -30.97 10.72 -5.56
CA ALA A 480 -29.81 11.57 -5.50
C ALA A 480 -29.19 11.56 -4.11
N ARG A 481 -27.85 11.58 -4.02
CA ARG A 481 -27.12 11.69 -2.76
C ARG A 481 -25.89 12.58 -2.93
N ILE A 482 -25.70 13.46 -1.96
CA ILE A 482 -24.46 14.20 -1.81
C ILE A 482 -23.88 13.86 -0.43
N ARG A 483 -22.60 13.46 -0.41
CA ARG A 483 -21.84 13.21 0.81
C ARG A 483 -20.57 14.05 0.81
N HIS A 484 -20.35 14.78 1.88
CA HIS A 484 -19.14 15.53 2.13
C HIS A 484 -18.40 14.95 3.32
N ASN A 485 -17.15 14.54 3.11
CA ASN A 485 -16.23 14.17 4.17
C ASN A 485 -15.09 15.20 4.21
N GLN A 486 -14.71 15.63 5.41
CA GLN A 486 -13.58 16.51 5.61
C GLN A 486 -12.73 15.99 6.76
N ASN A 487 -11.44 15.79 6.48
CA ASN A 487 -10.43 15.44 7.46
C ASN A 487 -9.44 16.59 7.61
N ARG A 488 -9.10 16.94 8.86
CA ARG A 488 -8.12 17.97 9.19
C ARG A 488 -7.16 17.40 10.23
N ASN A 489 -5.88 17.42 9.91
CA ASN A 489 -4.81 16.99 10.79
C ASN A 489 -3.79 18.11 10.94
N TYR A 490 -3.53 18.53 12.17
CA TYR A 490 -2.51 19.50 12.53
C TYR A 490 -1.48 18.81 13.41
N LEU A 491 -0.21 18.92 13.05
CA LEU A 491 0.93 18.36 13.76
C LEU A 491 1.88 19.51 14.12
N PHE A 492 2.15 19.69 15.39
CA PHE A 492 3.15 20.63 15.90
C PHE A 492 4.25 19.85 16.58
N GLU A 493 5.49 20.03 16.15
CA GLU A 493 6.66 19.31 16.63
C GLU A 493 7.78 20.27 16.99
N ASN A 494 8.48 19.98 18.09
CA ASN A 494 9.68 20.67 18.52
C ASN A 494 10.71 19.63 18.90
N THR A 495 11.89 19.74 18.33
CA THR A 495 13.00 18.84 18.63
C THR A 495 14.27 19.60 18.94
N ALA A 496 15.10 19.01 19.78
CA ALA A 496 16.45 19.43 20.07
C ALA A 496 17.38 18.24 19.76
N THR A 497 18.35 18.44 18.89
CA THR A 497 19.34 17.44 18.52
C THR A 497 20.72 17.94 18.93
N TYR A 498 21.42 17.15 19.74
CA TYR A 498 22.80 17.39 20.10
C TYR A 498 23.69 16.32 19.48
N SER A 499 24.67 16.74 18.68
CA SER A 499 25.66 15.88 18.05
C SER A 499 27.06 16.23 18.59
N PHE A 500 27.81 15.20 18.97
CA PHE A 500 29.14 15.31 19.51
C PHE A 500 30.00 14.19 18.93
N GLU A 501 31.17 14.57 18.43
CA GLU A 501 32.19 13.65 17.89
C GLU A 501 33.52 13.99 18.56
N ASP A 502 34.19 13.00 19.11
CA ASP A 502 35.48 13.13 19.73
C ASP A 502 36.32 11.83 19.56
N GLY A 503 37.28 11.86 18.66
CA GLY A 503 38.11 10.72 18.31
C GLY A 503 37.24 9.54 17.84
N ASP A 504 37.32 8.43 18.56
CA ASP A 504 36.61 7.19 18.24
C ASP A 504 35.12 7.18 18.68
N HIS A 505 34.62 8.25 19.27
CA HIS A 505 33.28 8.33 19.86
C HIS A 505 32.36 9.25 19.04
N SER A 506 31.22 8.77 18.64
CA SER A 506 30.13 9.56 18.10
C SER A 506 28.91 9.45 19.01
N LEU A 507 28.27 10.61 19.32
CA LEU A 507 27.08 10.64 20.15
C LEU A 507 26.06 11.63 19.57
N LYS A 508 24.85 11.13 19.29
CA LYS A 508 23.73 11.96 18.84
C LYS A 508 22.52 11.76 19.76
N ILE A 509 22.08 12.84 20.42
CA ILE A 509 20.94 12.83 21.33
C ILE A 509 19.82 13.66 20.73
N LEU A 510 18.66 13.07 20.57
CA LEU A 510 17.43 13.73 20.17
C LEU A 510 16.46 13.76 21.36
N ALA A 511 15.85 14.91 21.63
CA ALA A 511 14.70 15.06 22.53
C ALA A 511 13.60 15.83 21.78
N GLY A 512 12.34 15.42 21.96
CA GLY A 512 11.25 16.04 21.23
C GLY A 512 9.93 16.07 21.99
N TYR A 513 9.08 17.02 21.59
CA TYR A 513 7.69 17.15 22.01
C TYR A 513 6.81 17.30 20.78
N THR A 514 5.76 16.50 20.69
CA THR A 514 4.81 16.53 19.58
C THR A 514 3.38 16.68 20.08
N ARG A 515 2.57 17.41 19.32
CA ARG A 515 1.13 17.50 19.55
C ARG A 515 0.40 17.43 18.22
N GLN A 516 -0.53 16.48 18.13
CA GLN A 516 -1.34 16.28 16.94
C GLN A 516 -2.82 16.36 17.28
N LYS A 517 -3.59 16.99 16.38
CA LYS A 517 -5.05 17.04 16.46
C LYS A 517 -5.65 16.64 15.11
N THR A 518 -6.44 15.59 15.12
CA THR A 518 -7.19 15.13 13.96
C THR A 518 -8.68 15.35 14.18
N THR A 519 -9.36 15.90 13.18
CA THR A 519 -10.81 16.11 13.19
C THR A 519 -11.39 15.60 11.89
N SER A 520 -12.39 14.74 11.98
CA SER A 520 -13.15 14.23 10.84
C SER A 520 -14.60 14.68 10.96
N THR A 521 -15.15 15.19 9.86
CA THR A 521 -16.56 15.58 9.76
C THR A 521 -17.16 14.98 8.52
N MET A 522 -18.41 14.54 8.61
CA MET A 522 -19.19 14.04 7.49
C MET A 522 -20.57 14.70 7.51
N THR A 523 -21.07 15.09 6.34
CA THR A 523 -22.45 15.46 6.10
C THR A 523 -22.95 14.71 4.86
N MET A 524 -24.18 14.22 4.93
CA MET A 524 -24.82 13.49 3.84
C MET A 524 -26.29 13.92 3.75
N ALA A 525 -26.76 14.08 2.52
CA ALA A 525 -28.18 14.23 2.25
C ALA A 525 -28.56 13.36 1.05
N THR A 526 -29.68 12.66 1.17
CA THR A 526 -30.27 11.82 0.12
C THR A 526 -31.69 12.28 -0.13
N GLY A 527 -32.07 12.41 -1.41
CA GLY A 527 -33.43 12.62 -1.84
C GLY A 527 -33.90 11.47 -2.74
N GLU A 528 -35.07 10.92 -2.48
CA GLU A 528 -35.67 9.84 -3.26
C GLU A 528 -37.00 10.25 -3.89
N GLY A 529 -37.43 9.51 -4.93
CA GLY A 529 -38.69 9.79 -5.61
C GLY A 529 -38.61 10.97 -6.58
N TYR A 530 -37.49 11.19 -7.25
CA TYR A 530 -37.36 12.24 -8.26
C TYR A 530 -38.32 12.02 -9.40
N PRO A 531 -39.10 13.06 -9.81
CA PRO A 531 -40.11 12.94 -10.87
C PRO A 531 -39.47 12.98 -12.28
N ASN A 532 -38.23 13.47 -12.42
CA ASN A 532 -37.49 13.56 -13.69
C ASN A 532 -35.97 13.68 -13.41
N ASP A 533 -35.17 13.53 -14.46
CA ASP A 533 -33.69 13.43 -14.37
C ASP A 533 -32.96 14.72 -14.74
N VAL A 534 -33.66 15.87 -14.90
CA VAL A 534 -33.06 17.10 -15.46
C VAL A 534 -32.02 17.72 -14.55
N LEU A 535 -32.26 17.79 -13.25
CA LEU A 535 -31.35 18.42 -12.29
C LEU A 535 -30.41 17.44 -11.57
N THR A 536 -30.69 16.14 -11.67
CA THR A 536 -29.88 15.08 -11.04
C THR A 536 -29.65 15.37 -9.53
N PHE A 537 -28.42 15.23 -9.05
CA PHE A 537 -28.03 15.56 -7.66
C PHE A 537 -27.94 17.07 -7.37
N ASN A 538 -28.09 17.95 -8.37
CA ASN A 538 -27.93 19.40 -8.17
C ASN A 538 -29.10 20.06 -7.42
N ASN A 539 -30.19 19.33 -7.22
CA ASN A 539 -31.31 19.79 -6.40
C ASN A 539 -31.94 18.65 -5.61
N LEU A 540 -31.48 18.43 -4.38
CA LEU A 540 -32.00 17.36 -3.52
C LEU A 540 -33.44 17.58 -3.04
N SER A 541 -33.95 18.83 -3.09
CA SER A 541 -35.32 19.11 -2.67
C SER A 541 -36.40 18.59 -3.64
N LEU A 542 -36.00 18.09 -4.82
CA LEU A 542 -36.92 17.42 -5.76
C LEU A 542 -37.30 16.00 -5.34
N GLY A 543 -36.60 15.42 -4.35
CA GLY A 543 -37.00 14.13 -3.79
C GLY A 543 -38.40 14.20 -3.19
N ALA A 544 -39.36 13.59 -3.87
CA ALA A 544 -40.78 13.67 -3.53
C ALA A 544 -41.20 12.67 -2.45
N ASP A 545 -40.31 11.76 -2.05
CA ASP A 545 -40.52 10.80 -0.98
C ASP A 545 -39.93 11.28 0.35
N PRO A 546 -40.70 11.96 1.20
CA PRO A 546 -40.18 12.51 2.46
C PRO A 546 -39.76 11.44 3.47
N GLU A 547 -40.31 10.22 3.37
CA GLU A 547 -39.99 9.13 4.32
C GLU A 547 -38.63 8.49 4.03
N SER A 548 -38.22 8.50 2.76
CA SER A 548 -36.94 7.98 2.30
C SER A 548 -35.82 9.05 2.23
N ASN A 549 -36.17 10.33 2.40
CA ASN A 549 -35.19 11.39 2.43
C ASN A 549 -34.36 11.34 3.73
N LEU A 550 -33.06 11.20 3.59
CA LEU A 550 -32.13 11.06 4.72
C LEU A 550 -31.19 12.26 4.81
N ILE A 551 -31.02 12.78 6.01
CA ILE A 551 -29.99 13.79 6.34
C ILE A 551 -29.16 13.22 7.48
N GLY A 552 -27.85 13.18 7.31
CA GLY A 552 -26.92 12.64 8.31
C GLY A 552 -25.69 13.51 8.48
N SER A 553 -25.14 13.52 9.68
CA SER A 553 -23.84 14.14 9.97
C SER A 553 -23.08 13.35 11.01
N ASN A 554 -21.75 13.42 10.96
CA ASN A 554 -20.87 12.82 11.94
C ASN A 554 -19.71 13.77 12.24
N TYR A 555 -19.24 13.74 13.50
CA TYR A 555 -18.08 14.49 13.97
C TYR A 555 -17.24 13.60 14.86
N ALA A 556 -15.96 13.49 14.56
CA ALA A 556 -14.98 12.79 15.38
C ALA A 556 -13.72 13.62 15.57
N GLN A 557 -13.19 13.66 16.79
CA GLN A 557 -11.94 14.35 17.12
C GLN A 557 -11.06 13.47 17.96
N ARG A 558 -9.75 13.49 17.65
CA ARG A 558 -8.69 12.78 18.35
C ARG A 558 -7.52 13.71 18.57
N THR A 559 -6.89 13.63 19.73
CA THR A 559 -5.68 14.41 20.05
C THR A 559 -4.61 13.49 20.62
N TYR A 560 -3.39 13.66 20.13
CA TYR A 560 -2.19 13.01 20.64
C TYR A 560 -1.23 14.04 21.22
N THR A 561 -0.47 13.61 22.23
CA THR A 561 0.62 14.37 22.81
C THR A 561 1.74 13.41 23.16
N SER A 562 2.97 13.70 22.73
CA SER A 562 4.09 12.79 22.95
C SER A 562 5.34 13.52 23.39
N ILE A 563 6.12 12.85 24.24
CA ILE A 563 7.51 13.21 24.55
C ILE A 563 8.38 12.05 24.08
N LEU A 564 9.43 12.34 23.36
CA LEU A 564 10.31 11.35 22.79
C LEU A 564 11.78 11.70 23.04
N SER A 565 12.61 10.65 23.10
CA SER A 565 14.07 10.79 23.13
C SER A 565 14.71 9.62 22.39
N ARG A 566 15.85 9.90 21.73
CA ARG A 566 16.70 8.90 21.10
C ARG A 566 18.16 9.24 21.38
N ILE A 567 18.94 8.23 21.71
CA ILE A 567 20.38 8.31 21.89
C ILE A 567 21.00 7.32 20.91
N ASN A 568 21.79 7.83 19.98
CA ASN A 568 22.63 7.02 19.11
C ASN A 568 24.08 7.20 19.57
N TYR A 569 24.78 6.11 19.82
CA TYR A 569 26.17 6.10 20.23
C TYR A 569 26.96 5.16 19.31
N GLY A 570 28.04 5.67 18.74
CA GLY A 570 28.99 4.92 17.95
C GLY A 570 30.39 4.91 18.62
N TYR A 571 31.09 3.79 18.51
CA TYR A 571 32.46 3.61 19.00
C TYR A 571 33.33 2.98 17.92
N MET A 572 34.38 3.66 17.54
CA MET A 572 35.39 3.24 16.52
C MET A 572 34.76 2.95 15.15
N ASP A 573 33.56 3.49 14.82
CA ASP A 573 32.81 3.15 13.63
C ASP A 573 32.48 1.66 13.45
N ARG A 574 32.58 0.87 14.53
CA ARG A 574 32.38 -0.60 14.56
C ARG A 574 31.20 -1.01 15.41
N TYR A 575 31.00 -0.33 16.55
CA TYR A 575 29.97 -0.68 17.52
C TYR A 575 28.95 0.45 17.62
N PHE A 576 27.70 0.14 17.41
CA PHE A 576 26.63 1.12 17.46
C PHE A 576 25.54 0.68 18.42
N LEU A 577 25.03 1.65 19.20
CA LEU A 577 23.95 1.46 20.16
C LEU A 577 22.90 2.55 19.97
N THR A 578 21.65 2.15 19.85
CA THR A 578 20.51 3.07 19.82
C THR A 578 19.58 2.78 20.99
N LEU A 579 19.24 3.80 21.76
CA LEU A 579 18.23 3.74 22.81
C LEU A 579 17.09 4.70 22.45
N VAL A 580 15.86 4.25 22.46
CA VAL A 580 14.67 5.08 22.23
C VAL A 580 13.73 4.96 23.41
N ALA A 581 13.17 6.07 23.84
CA ALA A 581 12.07 6.10 24.79
C ALA A 581 11.04 7.13 24.33
N ARG A 582 9.79 6.70 24.20
CA ARG A 582 8.67 7.57 23.84
C ARG A 582 7.51 7.37 24.81
N ARG A 583 6.91 8.47 25.24
CA ARG A 583 5.69 8.45 26.04
C ARG A 583 4.58 9.15 25.29
N ASP A 584 3.56 8.38 24.91
CA ASP A 584 2.40 8.84 24.15
C ASP A 584 1.17 8.96 25.04
N GLY A 585 0.36 9.98 24.76
CA GLY A 585 -0.95 10.17 25.35
C GLY A 585 -2.01 10.37 24.28
N SER A 586 -3.16 9.72 24.43
CA SER A 586 -4.31 9.82 23.52
C SER A 586 -5.59 10.21 24.26
N SER A 587 -6.41 11.03 23.57
CA SER A 587 -7.70 11.49 24.10
C SER A 587 -8.79 10.41 24.08
N VAL A 588 -8.58 9.27 23.43
CA VAL A 588 -9.58 8.18 23.30
C VAL A 588 -9.70 7.35 24.57
N PHE A 589 -8.64 7.30 25.36
CA PHE A 589 -8.64 6.57 26.65
C PHE A 589 -9.17 7.44 27.80
N GLU A 590 -9.68 6.78 28.80
CA GLU A 590 -10.19 7.43 30.01
C GLU A 590 -9.06 8.01 30.90
N THR A 591 -9.45 8.79 31.88
CA THR A 591 -8.51 9.39 32.83
C THR A 591 -7.83 8.29 33.66
N GLY A 592 -6.51 8.23 33.63
CA GLY A 592 -5.68 7.16 34.24
C GLY A 592 -4.89 6.37 33.21
N ASN A 593 -5.50 6.02 32.07
CA ASN A 593 -4.91 5.13 31.05
C ASN A 593 -4.49 5.88 29.77
N LYS A 594 -4.57 7.22 29.76
CA LYS A 594 -4.25 8.04 28.56
C LYS A 594 -2.82 7.92 28.09
N TYR A 595 -1.88 7.59 28.97
CA TYR A 595 -0.45 7.63 28.68
C TYR A 595 0.18 6.26 28.80
N ALA A 596 0.98 5.87 27.78
CA ALA A 596 1.84 4.70 27.80
C ALA A 596 3.27 5.08 27.41
N THR A 597 4.25 4.24 27.81
CA THR A 597 5.68 4.44 27.53
C THR A 597 6.22 3.27 26.75
N PHE A 598 6.95 3.55 25.68
CA PHE A 598 7.45 2.59 24.70
C PHE A 598 8.99 2.72 24.60
N PRO A 599 9.74 1.86 25.31
CA PRO A 599 11.19 1.80 25.24
C PRO A 599 11.64 0.85 24.11
N SER A 600 12.79 1.14 23.51
CA SER A 600 13.49 0.18 22.64
C SER A 600 15.00 0.34 22.73
N ILE A 601 15.71 -0.72 22.41
CA ILE A 601 17.15 -0.82 22.33
C ILE A 601 17.55 -1.54 21.06
N GLY A 602 18.58 -1.07 20.38
CA GLY A 602 19.20 -1.75 19.24
C GLY A 602 20.72 -1.64 19.32
N ALA A 603 21.40 -2.66 18.86
CA ALA A 603 22.84 -2.70 18.76
C ALA A 603 23.29 -3.25 17.39
N ALA A 604 24.40 -2.73 16.87
CA ALA A 604 25.03 -3.27 15.67
C ALA A 604 26.54 -3.35 15.85
N TRP A 605 27.12 -4.36 15.20
CA TRP A 605 28.55 -4.63 15.18
C TRP A 605 29.01 -4.87 13.75
N ILE A 606 29.92 -4.02 13.26
CA ILE A 606 30.57 -4.19 11.97
C ILE A 606 31.79 -5.07 12.17
N VAL A 607 31.60 -6.37 11.99
CA VAL A 607 32.64 -7.39 12.20
C VAL A 607 33.78 -7.26 11.17
N SER A 608 33.44 -6.81 9.95
CA SER A 608 34.43 -6.62 8.87
C SER A 608 35.52 -5.59 9.20
N GLU A 609 35.22 -4.62 10.10
CA GLU A 609 36.16 -3.58 10.52
C GLU A 609 37.14 -4.05 11.63
N GLU A 610 36.97 -5.28 12.12
CA GLU A 610 37.86 -5.83 13.14
C GLU A 610 39.21 -6.25 12.57
N ASP A 611 40.26 -6.11 13.36
CA ASP A 611 41.66 -6.39 12.95
C ASP A 611 41.85 -7.82 12.44
N PHE A 612 41.07 -8.80 12.97
CA PHE A 612 41.13 -10.19 12.54
C PHE A 612 40.49 -10.43 11.16
N MET A 613 39.71 -9.50 10.65
CA MET A 613 39.06 -9.56 9.32
C MET A 613 39.89 -8.86 8.23
N GLN A 614 40.84 -8.00 8.58
CA GLN A 614 41.60 -7.18 7.62
C GLN A 614 42.52 -7.97 6.68
N ASN A 615 42.82 -9.23 7.00
CA ASN A 615 43.75 -10.07 6.21
C ASN A 615 43.02 -10.99 5.21
N GLN A 616 41.77 -10.73 4.89
CA GLN A 616 40.97 -11.50 3.91
C GLN A 616 40.27 -10.56 2.94
N ASP A 617 40.17 -10.96 1.67
CA ASP A 617 39.62 -10.15 0.56
C ASP A 617 38.26 -10.69 0.05
N VAL A 618 37.72 -11.71 0.71
CA VAL A 618 36.46 -12.36 0.24
C VAL A 618 35.21 -11.65 0.74
N ILE A 619 35.21 -11.33 2.04
CA ILE A 619 34.09 -10.64 2.70
C ILE A 619 34.41 -9.15 2.74
N SER A 620 33.61 -8.36 2.03
CA SER A 620 33.80 -6.91 1.94
C SER A 620 33.07 -6.17 3.06
N ASN A 621 31.98 -6.75 3.54
CA ASN A 621 31.18 -6.25 4.65
C ASN A 621 30.61 -7.43 5.44
N LEU A 622 30.66 -7.33 6.76
CA LEU A 622 29.95 -8.25 7.66
C LEU A 622 29.46 -7.44 8.86
N LYS A 623 28.12 -7.32 8.96
CA LYS A 623 27.48 -6.58 10.03
C LYS A 623 26.42 -7.44 10.70
N LEU A 624 26.43 -7.48 12.02
CA LEU A 624 25.44 -8.10 12.88
C LEU A 624 24.63 -7.01 13.56
N ARG A 625 23.33 -7.20 13.67
CA ARG A 625 22.42 -6.31 14.39
C ARG A 625 21.42 -7.09 15.21
N ALA A 626 20.99 -6.49 16.33
CA ALA A 626 19.94 -7.01 17.16
C ALA A 626 19.15 -5.86 17.76
N SER A 627 17.83 -5.99 17.82
CA SER A 627 16.97 -5.03 18.47
C SER A 627 15.87 -5.69 19.27
N TYR A 628 15.42 -4.98 20.32
CA TYR A 628 14.27 -5.35 21.14
C TYR A 628 13.54 -4.09 21.57
N GLY A 629 12.22 -4.13 21.57
CA GLY A 629 11.44 -2.99 22.04
C GLY A 629 9.95 -3.27 22.13
N ILE A 630 9.27 -2.25 22.66
CA ILE A 630 7.82 -2.25 22.83
C ILE A 630 7.27 -1.11 21.99
N VAL A 631 6.27 -1.40 21.16
CA VAL A 631 5.46 -0.41 20.46
C VAL A 631 4.00 -0.61 20.82
N GLY A 632 3.18 0.42 20.68
CA GLY A 632 1.77 0.34 21.06
C GLY A 632 0.83 0.53 19.87
N GLU A 633 -0.41 0.10 20.03
CA GLU A 633 -1.52 0.43 19.15
C GLU A 633 -2.72 0.91 19.96
N GLN A 634 -3.49 1.82 19.36
CA GLN A 634 -4.71 2.31 19.99
C GLN A 634 -5.92 1.94 19.11
N GLY A 635 -6.33 0.73 19.04
CA GLY A 635 -7.50 0.28 18.27
C GLY A 635 -8.85 0.85 18.75
N VAL A 636 -8.86 1.89 19.59
CA VAL A 636 -10.07 2.48 20.18
C VAL A 636 -10.61 3.61 19.31
N PRO A 637 -11.84 3.51 18.78
CA PRO A 637 -12.51 4.63 18.14
C PRO A 637 -12.73 5.81 19.10
N PRO A 638 -12.77 7.06 18.61
CA PRO A 638 -13.11 8.22 19.46
C PRO A 638 -14.43 8.01 20.18
N TYR A 639 -14.45 8.39 21.46
CA TYR A 639 -15.64 8.36 22.35
C TYR A 639 -16.10 6.97 22.80
N ASN A 640 -15.41 5.86 22.49
CA ASN A 640 -15.79 4.52 22.96
C ASN A 640 -15.70 4.35 24.48
N SER A 641 -14.92 5.17 25.17
CA SER A 641 -14.89 5.21 26.65
C SER A 641 -16.15 5.81 27.28
N PHE A 642 -17.08 6.35 26.47
CA PHE A 642 -18.34 6.94 26.94
C PHE A 642 -19.55 6.13 26.49
N ALA A 643 -20.66 6.23 27.23
CA ALA A 643 -21.96 5.76 26.76
C ALA A 643 -22.37 6.52 25.49
N ARG A 644 -22.73 5.82 24.44
CA ARG A 644 -23.21 6.42 23.20
C ARG A 644 -24.68 6.12 23.00
N TYR A 645 -25.39 7.09 22.44
CA TYR A 645 -26.79 6.99 22.14
C TYR A 645 -26.99 7.19 20.64
N SER A 646 -27.95 6.45 20.08
CA SER A 646 -28.40 6.62 18.70
C SER A 646 -29.88 6.96 18.66
N ASP A 647 -30.28 7.65 17.61
CA ASP A 647 -31.69 7.83 17.28
C ASP A 647 -32.29 6.46 16.87
N PHE A 648 -33.48 6.21 17.34
CA PHE A 648 -34.24 5.01 17.02
C PHE A 648 -35.67 5.43 16.71
N PRO A 649 -36.12 5.28 15.46
CA PRO A 649 -37.49 5.61 15.12
C PRO A 649 -38.46 4.57 15.76
N MET A 650 -39.36 5.05 16.61
CA MET A 650 -40.43 4.25 17.19
C MET A 650 -41.76 4.68 16.57
N PHE A 651 -42.61 3.71 16.24
CA PHE A 651 -43.93 4.01 15.77
C PHE A 651 -44.93 3.82 16.92
N LEU A 652 -45.67 4.89 17.26
CA LEU A 652 -46.69 4.86 18.29
C LEU A 652 -47.99 5.51 17.72
N ASN A 653 -49.09 4.77 17.72
CA ASN A 653 -50.37 5.23 17.19
C ASN A 653 -50.28 5.83 15.77
N ASP A 654 -49.66 5.09 14.85
CA ASP A 654 -49.42 5.50 13.45
C ASP A 654 -48.53 6.75 13.29
N GLY A 655 -47.91 7.26 14.37
CA GLY A 655 -46.98 8.38 14.33
C GLY A 655 -45.55 7.92 14.54
N ARG A 656 -44.61 8.42 13.70
CA ARG A 656 -43.17 8.22 13.90
C ARG A 656 -42.65 9.14 15.01
N LEU A 657 -42.06 8.57 16.05
CA LEU A 657 -41.38 9.27 17.12
C LEU A 657 -39.86 8.98 17.01
N ASN A 658 -39.09 10.05 16.96
CA ASN A 658 -37.63 9.91 17.08
C ASN A 658 -37.30 9.76 18.57
N THR A 659 -36.94 8.55 18.95
CA THR A 659 -36.48 8.23 20.30
C THR A 659 -34.95 8.06 20.33
N VAL A 660 -34.37 8.10 21.49
CA VAL A 660 -32.93 7.91 21.68
C VAL A 660 -32.73 6.67 22.53
N ILE A 661 -31.96 5.71 22.00
CA ILE A 661 -31.61 4.49 22.73
C ILE A 661 -30.11 4.43 23.01
N LEU A 662 -29.72 3.74 24.07
CA LEU A 662 -28.33 3.42 24.36
C LEU A 662 -27.81 2.51 23.24
N SER A 663 -26.87 3.01 22.45
CA SER A 663 -26.29 2.24 21.33
C SER A 663 -25.00 1.53 21.71
N SER A 664 -24.32 1.99 22.75
CA SER A 664 -23.05 1.40 23.18
C SER A 664 -22.82 1.63 24.68
N ILE A 665 -22.48 0.58 25.40
CA ILE A 665 -22.09 0.62 26.80
C ILE A 665 -20.66 1.16 26.90
N PRO A 666 -20.34 1.99 27.93
CA PRO A 666 -18.98 2.49 28.10
C PRO A 666 -17.99 1.33 28.28
N SER A 667 -16.93 1.33 27.53
CA SER A 667 -15.81 0.43 27.73
C SER A 667 -14.83 1.08 28.72
N GLN A 668 -14.93 0.68 29.98
CA GLN A 668 -14.11 1.21 31.08
C GLN A 668 -12.81 0.43 31.21
N GLY A 669 -11.75 1.10 31.66
CA GLY A 669 -10.46 0.47 31.92
C GLY A 669 -9.63 0.17 30.69
N LEU A 670 -10.04 0.62 29.49
CA LEU A 670 -9.29 0.35 28.26
C LEU A 670 -7.87 0.88 28.34
N GLU A 671 -6.92 0.05 27.94
CA GLU A 671 -5.50 0.33 27.84
C GLU A 671 -5.02 0.18 26.38
N TRP A 672 -3.78 0.57 26.17
CA TRP A 672 -3.08 0.40 24.90
C TRP A 672 -2.77 -1.08 24.65
N GLU A 673 -2.95 -1.55 23.42
CA GLU A 673 -2.35 -2.80 22.97
C GLU A 673 -0.83 -2.65 22.98
N LYS A 674 -0.10 -3.70 23.38
CA LYS A 674 1.35 -3.68 23.50
C LYS A 674 1.97 -4.76 22.62
N THR A 675 2.79 -4.34 21.68
CA THR A 675 3.53 -5.23 20.78
C THR A 675 4.99 -5.28 21.23
N TYR A 676 5.42 -6.45 21.66
CA TYR A 676 6.81 -6.79 21.95
C TYR A 676 7.45 -7.32 20.69
N GLN A 677 8.60 -6.79 20.31
CA GLN A 677 9.28 -7.20 19.08
C GLN A 677 10.75 -7.42 19.34
N SER A 678 11.27 -8.55 18.85
CA SER A 678 12.69 -8.92 18.78
C SER A 678 13.09 -9.08 17.32
N ASP A 679 14.27 -8.63 16.97
CA ASP A 679 14.83 -8.71 15.61
C ASP A 679 16.32 -9.02 15.68
N VAL A 680 16.80 -9.92 14.81
CA VAL A 680 18.21 -10.23 14.62
C VAL A 680 18.51 -10.23 13.14
N GLY A 681 19.47 -9.39 12.73
CA GLY A 681 19.84 -9.18 11.34
C GLY A 681 21.30 -9.46 11.05
N LEU A 682 21.57 -9.88 9.84
CA LEU A 682 22.88 -10.17 9.28
C LEU A 682 22.99 -9.50 7.91
N GLU A 683 24.02 -8.68 7.72
CA GLU A 683 24.38 -8.10 6.42
C GLU A 683 25.74 -8.64 6.00
N ILE A 684 25.82 -9.20 4.79
CA ILE A 684 27.08 -9.73 4.24
C ILE A 684 27.29 -9.18 2.83
N GLY A 685 28.47 -8.64 2.57
CA GLY A 685 28.95 -8.24 1.26
C GLY A 685 30.17 -9.07 0.82
N PHE A 686 30.18 -9.48 -0.45
CA PHE A 686 31.30 -10.23 -1.05
C PHE A 686 31.86 -9.53 -2.28
N ALA A 687 33.15 -9.75 -2.56
CA ALA A 687 33.82 -9.28 -3.77
C ALA A 687 33.61 -7.76 -4.01
N ASN A 688 33.98 -6.93 -3.03
CA ASN A 688 33.75 -5.48 -3.02
C ASN A 688 32.27 -5.10 -3.15
N ASN A 689 31.41 -5.77 -2.38
CA ASN A 689 29.96 -5.61 -2.37
C ASN A 689 29.28 -5.86 -3.73
N ARG A 690 29.97 -6.58 -4.64
CA ARG A 690 29.37 -7.03 -5.89
C ARG A 690 28.17 -7.97 -5.65
N TYR A 691 28.22 -8.70 -4.55
CA TYR A 691 27.14 -9.53 -4.04
C TYR A 691 26.84 -9.10 -2.62
N SER A 692 25.62 -8.74 -2.33
CA SER A 692 25.15 -8.40 -0.98
C SER A 692 23.96 -9.23 -0.58
N LEU A 693 23.93 -9.61 0.67
CA LEU A 693 22.84 -10.38 1.29
C LEU A 693 22.48 -9.70 2.62
N GLU A 694 21.19 -9.46 2.83
CA GLU A 694 20.62 -9.04 4.09
C GLU A 694 19.61 -10.10 4.53
N PHE A 695 19.73 -10.56 5.75
CA PHE A 695 18.85 -11.56 6.36
C PHE A 695 18.39 -11.07 7.73
N ASP A 696 17.08 -11.11 7.97
CA ASP A 696 16.48 -10.79 9.26
C ASP A 696 15.58 -11.93 9.72
N TYR A 697 15.62 -12.22 11.02
CA TYR A 697 14.65 -13.04 11.71
C TYR A 697 13.98 -12.21 12.80
N TYR A 698 12.66 -12.24 12.86
CA TYR A 698 11.89 -11.48 13.82
C TYR A 698 10.81 -12.30 14.52
N GLU A 699 10.50 -11.87 15.74
CA GLU A 699 9.35 -12.32 16.53
C GLU A 699 8.62 -11.09 17.07
N LYS A 700 7.30 -11.05 16.88
CA LYS A 700 6.43 -9.96 17.25
C LYS A 700 5.22 -10.52 17.94
N ARG A 701 4.98 -10.12 19.21
CA ARG A 701 3.88 -10.58 20.03
C ARG A 701 3.06 -9.41 20.53
N THR A 702 1.77 -9.37 20.21
CA THR A 702 0.84 -8.35 20.67
C THR A 702 -0.05 -8.92 21.76
N GLU A 703 -0.01 -8.31 22.92
CA GLU A 703 -0.80 -8.61 24.09
C GLU A 703 -1.82 -7.51 24.36
N ASP A 704 -2.81 -7.80 25.21
CA ASP A 704 -3.88 -6.85 25.58
C ASP A 704 -4.70 -6.39 24.35
N LEU A 705 -4.98 -7.28 23.37
CA LEU A 705 -5.77 -6.96 22.18
C LEU A 705 -7.14 -6.39 22.56
N LEU A 706 -7.56 -5.39 21.82
CA LEU A 706 -8.87 -4.77 21.94
C LEU A 706 -9.89 -5.60 21.17
N LEU A 707 -10.75 -6.34 21.88
CA LEU A 707 -11.77 -7.20 21.29
C LEU A 707 -13.17 -6.80 21.77
N GLU A 708 -14.16 -6.92 20.88
CA GLU A 708 -15.57 -6.78 21.21
C GLU A 708 -16.07 -8.08 21.86
N LYS A 709 -16.30 -8.04 23.17
CA LYS A 709 -16.82 -9.17 23.92
C LYS A 709 -18.33 -9.12 23.98
N PRO A 710 -19.03 -10.20 23.59
CA PRO A 710 -20.48 -10.29 23.73
C PRO A 710 -20.89 -10.18 25.20
N LEU A 711 -21.89 -9.38 25.46
CA LEU A 711 -22.50 -9.24 26.78
C LEU A 711 -23.73 -10.15 26.88
N PRO A 712 -24.15 -10.55 28.09
CA PRO A 712 -25.42 -11.25 28.26
C PRO A 712 -26.57 -10.50 27.60
N TYR A 713 -27.48 -11.21 26.97
CA TYR A 713 -28.60 -10.64 26.17
C TYR A 713 -29.37 -9.53 26.90
N THR A 714 -29.47 -9.58 28.22
CA THR A 714 -30.13 -8.57 29.06
C THR A 714 -29.35 -7.29 29.26
N ALA A 715 -28.04 -7.28 28.93
CA ALA A 715 -27.16 -6.14 29.09
C ALA A 715 -26.92 -5.36 27.78
N GLY A 716 -27.44 -5.87 26.66
CA GLY A 716 -27.23 -5.25 25.34
C GLY A 716 -26.03 -5.86 24.61
N ASN A 717 -25.57 -5.19 23.56
CA ASN A 717 -24.70 -5.68 22.50
C ASN A 717 -23.30 -6.21 22.93
N THR A 718 -22.25 -5.53 22.53
CA THR A 718 -20.86 -5.87 22.79
C THR A 718 -20.20 -4.78 23.64
N ARG A 719 -19.08 -5.12 24.27
CA ARG A 719 -18.19 -4.19 24.96
C ARG A 719 -16.76 -4.44 24.55
N LEU A 720 -16.02 -3.38 24.27
CA LEU A 720 -14.59 -3.47 23.97
C LEU A 720 -13.81 -3.73 25.27
N GLU A 721 -12.97 -4.74 25.28
CA GLU A 721 -12.09 -5.12 26.39
C GLU A 721 -10.67 -5.43 25.88
N ASN A 722 -9.65 -5.24 26.74
CA ASN A 722 -8.28 -5.65 26.45
C ASN A 722 -8.13 -7.13 26.82
N VAL A 723 -8.25 -8.01 25.81
CA VAL A 723 -8.15 -9.47 25.96
C VAL A 723 -7.55 -10.06 24.68
N GLY A 724 -6.89 -11.21 24.83
CA GLY A 724 -6.35 -11.92 23.66
C GLY A 724 -4.93 -11.54 23.30
N GLU A 725 -4.38 -12.32 22.38
CA GLU A 725 -2.97 -12.28 22.01
C GLU A 725 -2.73 -12.83 20.62
N ILE A 726 -1.87 -12.15 19.84
CA ILE A 726 -1.42 -12.55 18.50
C ILE A 726 0.11 -12.65 18.49
N GLU A 727 0.63 -13.63 17.78
CA GLU A 727 2.05 -13.79 17.51
C GLU A 727 2.33 -13.78 16.00
N ASN A 728 3.39 -13.07 15.58
CA ASN A 728 3.94 -13.11 14.23
C ASN A 728 5.42 -13.47 14.28
N LYS A 729 5.84 -14.46 13.48
CA LYS A 729 7.24 -14.88 13.34
C LYS A 729 7.58 -15.02 11.88
N GLY A 730 8.79 -14.63 11.52
CA GLY A 730 9.19 -14.76 10.12
C GLY A 730 10.65 -14.45 9.87
N PHE A 731 11.02 -14.68 8.62
CA PHE A 731 12.32 -14.27 8.11
C PHE A 731 12.17 -13.42 6.84
N GLU A 732 13.17 -12.61 6.62
CA GLU A 732 13.29 -11.73 5.46
C GLU A 732 14.69 -11.93 4.86
N LEU A 733 14.74 -12.02 3.52
CA LEU A 733 15.99 -12.17 2.78
C LEU A 733 15.99 -11.21 1.60
N SER A 734 17.02 -10.37 1.53
CA SER A 734 17.28 -9.53 0.37
C SER A 734 18.64 -9.88 -0.20
N ILE A 735 18.71 -10.09 -1.51
CA ILE A 735 19.95 -10.36 -2.24
C ILE A 735 20.06 -9.37 -3.38
N SER A 736 21.20 -8.71 -3.49
CA SER A 736 21.56 -7.89 -4.63
C SER A 736 22.88 -8.37 -5.22
N SER A 737 22.95 -8.44 -6.56
CA SER A 737 24.12 -8.95 -7.25
C SER A 737 24.36 -8.23 -8.57
N VAL A 738 25.64 -7.93 -8.87
CA VAL A 738 26.09 -7.56 -10.20
C VAL A 738 26.71 -8.81 -10.84
N ASN A 739 25.88 -9.53 -11.63
CA ASN A 739 26.25 -10.84 -12.19
C ASN A 739 27.36 -10.73 -13.23
N ILE A 740 27.21 -9.79 -14.16
CA ILE A 740 28.17 -9.50 -15.22
C ILE A 740 28.40 -7.99 -15.26
N GLU A 741 29.66 -7.62 -15.34
CA GLU A 741 30.10 -6.24 -15.53
C GLU A 741 31.21 -6.22 -16.56
N LYS A 742 30.92 -5.61 -17.72
CA LYS A 742 31.84 -5.39 -18.84
C LYS A 742 31.60 -3.98 -19.34
N GLU A 743 32.57 -3.43 -20.09
CA GLU A 743 32.55 -2.06 -20.63
C GLU A 743 31.21 -1.68 -21.28
N ASP A 744 30.63 -2.57 -22.08
CA ASP A 744 29.39 -2.31 -22.82
C ASP A 744 28.17 -3.07 -22.23
N PHE A 745 28.34 -3.91 -21.24
CA PHE A 745 27.24 -4.77 -20.75
C PHE A 745 27.30 -4.97 -19.24
N VAL A 746 26.19 -4.59 -18.57
CA VAL A 746 25.98 -4.83 -17.13
C VAL A 746 24.70 -5.64 -16.93
N TRP A 747 24.78 -6.68 -16.10
CA TRP A 747 23.61 -7.44 -15.65
C TRP A 747 23.59 -7.47 -14.13
N SER A 748 22.54 -6.94 -13.53
CA SER A 748 22.29 -7.00 -12.10
C SER A 748 20.97 -7.71 -11.79
N THR A 749 20.92 -8.33 -10.61
CA THR A 749 19.73 -9.01 -10.08
C THR A 749 19.49 -8.57 -8.65
N SER A 750 18.23 -8.29 -8.31
CA SER A 750 17.77 -8.09 -6.93
C SER A 750 16.65 -9.08 -6.65
N LEU A 751 16.70 -9.75 -5.50
CA LEU A 751 15.71 -10.71 -5.00
C LEU A 751 15.28 -10.27 -3.60
N SER A 752 13.97 -10.18 -3.37
CA SER A 752 13.39 -10.10 -2.04
C SER A 752 12.56 -11.35 -1.77
N LEU A 753 12.69 -11.91 -0.58
CA LEU A 753 11.98 -13.12 -0.15
C LEU A 753 11.56 -12.96 1.29
N SER A 754 10.32 -13.36 1.61
CA SER A 754 9.75 -13.19 2.93
C SER A 754 8.83 -14.34 3.29
N GLN A 755 8.91 -14.74 4.55
CA GLN A 755 7.95 -15.62 5.20
C GLN A 755 7.41 -14.93 6.44
N ASN A 756 6.10 -14.95 6.65
CA ASN A 756 5.46 -14.54 7.90
C ASN A 756 4.44 -15.60 8.31
N LYS A 757 4.42 -15.94 9.59
CA LYS A 757 3.38 -16.77 10.19
C LYS A 757 2.72 -15.96 11.29
N SER A 758 1.43 -15.67 11.09
CA SER A 758 0.58 -14.99 12.07
C SER A 758 -0.30 -16.02 12.74
N GLU A 759 -0.33 -16.06 14.06
CA GLU A 759 -1.13 -17.02 14.83
C GLU A 759 -1.92 -16.28 15.91
N LEU A 760 -3.19 -16.61 16.05
CA LEU A 760 -4.02 -16.18 17.16
C LEU A 760 -3.76 -17.10 18.37
N ILE A 761 -3.18 -16.55 19.43
CA ILE A 761 -2.80 -17.32 20.62
C ILE A 761 -3.99 -17.46 21.58
N SER A 762 -4.73 -16.38 21.81
CA SER A 762 -5.90 -16.39 22.69
C SER A 762 -6.91 -15.30 22.35
N LEU A 763 -8.18 -15.52 22.73
CA LEU A 763 -9.29 -14.55 22.64
C LEU A 763 -9.77 -14.12 24.05
N GLY A 764 -9.10 -14.58 25.10
CA GLY A 764 -9.56 -14.42 26.48
C GLY A 764 -10.61 -15.48 26.89
N ASP A 765 -11.16 -15.34 28.08
CA ASP A 765 -12.06 -16.36 28.66
C ASP A 765 -13.45 -16.35 27.98
N GLY A 766 -13.94 -17.54 27.66
CA GLY A 766 -15.33 -17.80 27.26
C GLY A 766 -15.65 -17.53 25.78
N GLN A 767 -14.64 -17.43 24.92
CA GLN A 767 -14.84 -17.28 23.48
C GLN A 767 -13.93 -18.26 22.72
N ASP A 768 -14.55 -19.23 22.04
CA ASP A 768 -13.80 -20.25 21.29
C ASP A 768 -13.33 -19.74 19.92
N TYR A 769 -14.10 -18.87 19.29
CA TYR A 769 -13.77 -18.21 18.02
C TYR A 769 -14.56 -16.90 17.84
N ILE A 770 -14.13 -16.06 16.89
CA ILE A 770 -14.86 -14.87 16.39
C ILE A 770 -15.12 -15.07 14.91
N GLU A 771 -16.38 -14.96 14.48
CA GLU A 771 -16.73 -14.83 13.05
C GLU A 771 -16.68 -13.36 12.64
N LEU A 772 -16.13 -13.06 11.46
CA LEU A 772 -16.09 -11.70 10.94
C LEU A 772 -17.35 -11.45 10.10
N ASP A 773 -18.33 -10.77 10.68
CA ASP A 773 -19.65 -10.54 10.06
C ASP A 773 -19.64 -9.68 8.79
N ASP A 774 -18.55 -8.97 8.52
CA ASP A 774 -18.41 -8.08 7.35
C ASP A 774 -18.28 -8.84 6.01
N VAL A 775 -17.99 -10.14 6.06
CA VAL A 775 -17.84 -11.00 4.89
C VAL A 775 -19.02 -11.93 4.80
N VAL A 776 -20.08 -11.49 4.15
CA VAL A 776 -21.27 -12.32 3.95
C VAL A 776 -21.18 -13.00 2.58
N ALA A 777 -20.83 -14.27 2.58
CA ALA A 777 -21.06 -15.11 1.43
C ALA A 777 -22.52 -15.59 1.46
N ALA A 778 -23.34 -14.96 0.65
CA ALA A 778 -24.68 -15.39 0.23
C ALA A 778 -25.51 -16.19 1.26
N GLY A 779 -25.58 -15.70 2.49
CA GLY A 779 -26.55 -16.17 3.47
C GLY A 779 -26.14 -17.33 4.39
N ASN A 780 -24.89 -17.79 4.38
CA ASN A 780 -24.42 -18.91 5.22
C ASN A 780 -23.32 -18.56 6.24
N GLY A 781 -23.22 -17.29 6.63
CA GLY A 781 -22.21 -16.82 7.57
C GLY A 781 -20.87 -16.47 6.90
N SER A 782 -19.93 -16.03 7.71
CA SER A 782 -18.59 -15.65 7.23
C SER A 782 -17.73 -16.89 6.95
N PRO A 783 -16.94 -16.89 5.85
CA PRO A 783 -15.92 -17.92 5.64
C PRO A 783 -14.71 -17.72 6.56
N ILE A 784 -14.63 -16.59 7.28
CA ILE A 784 -13.48 -16.25 8.12
C ILE A 784 -13.82 -16.42 9.59
N ARG A 785 -13.03 -17.25 10.30
CA ARG A 785 -13.04 -17.37 11.75
C ARG A 785 -11.67 -17.05 12.32
N LEU A 786 -11.66 -16.33 13.41
CA LEU A 786 -10.48 -16.11 14.23
C LEU A 786 -10.51 -17.11 15.36
N THR A 787 -9.71 -18.16 15.29
CA THR A 787 -9.71 -19.29 16.23
C THR A 787 -8.32 -19.43 16.86
N PRO A 788 -8.18 -19.51 18.19
CA PRO A 788 -6.89 -19.73 18.85
C PRO A 788 -6.18 -21.00 18.35
N GLY A 789 -4.86 -20.89 18.12
CA GLY A 789 -4.03 -21.97 17.59
C GLY A 789 -4.04 -22.08 16.07
N TYR A 790 -4.74 -21.17 15.37
CA TYR A 790 -4.79 -21.12 13.91
C TYR A 790 -4.23 -19.79 13.35
N PRO A 791 -3.84 -19.77 12.06
CA PRO A 791 -3.43 -18.54 11.40
C PRO A 791 -4.52 -17.45 11.46
N ILE A 792 -4.09 -16.18 11.46
CA ILE A 792 -5.00 -15.04 11.42
C ILE A 792 -4.77 -14.23 10.15
N PRO A 793 -5.79 -14.07 9.26
CA PRO A 793 -7.10 -14.72 9.30
C PRO A 793 -7.04 -16.18 8.84
N SER A 794 -8.07 -16.95 9.16
CA SER A 794 -8.23 -18.33 8.72
C SER A 794 -9.59 -18.59 8.12
N PHE A 795 -9.62 -19.41 7.06
CA PHE A 795 -10.84 -19.83 6.39
C PHE A 795 -11.41 -21.10 6.98
N TRP A 796 -12.74 -21.12 7.11
CA TRP A 796 -13.50 -22.23 7.67
C TRP A 796 -14.71 -22.53 6.82
N GLY A 797 -14.98 -23.79 6.57
CA GLY A 797 -16.10 -24.21 5.75
C GLY A 797 -16.41 -25.69 5.91
N ALA A 798 -17.47 -26.11 5.25
CA ALA A 798 -17.87 -27.50 5.22
C ALA A 798 -16.87 -28.34 4.43
N ASN A 799 -16.61 -29.56 4.90
CA ASN A 799 -15.93 -30.57 4.10
C ASN A 799 -16.96 -31.25 3.17
N ASN A 800 -16.78 -31.10 1.87
CA ASN A 800 -17.67 -31.70 0.85
C ASN A 800 -17.09 -33.03 0.38
N LEU A 801 -17.78 -34.09 0.61
CA LEU A 801 -17.41 -35.46 0.23
C LEU A 801 -17.84 -35.83 -1.21
N GLY A 802 -18.12 -34.84 -2.05
CA GLY A 802 -18.63 -34.99 -3.40
C GLY A 802 -20.16 -35.02 -3.44
N THR A 803 -20.75 -35.81 -4.34
CA THR A 803 -22.19 -35.98 -4.48
C THR A 803 -22.64 -37.36 -4.08
N TYR A 804 -23.90 -37.51 -3.66
CA TYR A 804 -24.49 -38.83 -3.45
C TYR A 804 -24.61 -39.58 -4.79
N LYS A 805 -23.89 -40.67 -4.97
CA LYS A 805 -23.84 -41.48 -6.19
C LYS A 805 -24.93 -42.52 -6.22
N THR A 806 -25.33 -43.02 -5.05
CA THR A 806 -26.27 -44.16 -4.93
C THR A 806 -27.35 -43.90 -3.86
N ARG A 807 -28.49 -44.51 -4.01
CA ARG A 807 -29.54 -44.47 -2.96
C ARG A 807 -29.05 -45.08 -1.64
N SER A 808 -28.20 -46.08 -1.70
CA SER A 808 -27.64 -46.73 -0.52
C SER A 808 -26.77 -45.77 0.32
N GLU A 809 -26.09 -44.84 -0.32
CA GLU A 809 -25.32 -43.81 0.37
C GLU A 809 -26.25 -42.85 1.16
N ILE A 810 -27.33 -42.41 0.52
CA ILE A 810 -28.35 -41.55 1.13
C ILE A 810 -28.99 -42.27 2.34
N ASP A 811 -29.40 -43.56 2.14
CA ASP A 811 -30.06 -44.38 3.17
C ASP A 811 -29.10 -44.66 4.33
N ALA A 812 -27.79 -44.83 4.05
CA ALA A 812 -26.76 -45.02 5.07
C ALA A 812 -26.44 -43.75 5.86
N ASP A 813 -26.48 -42.61 5.17
CA ASP A 813 -26.19 -41.31 5.80
C ASP A 813 -27.36 -40.90 6.71
N GLY A 814 -28.63 -41.00 6.22
CA GLY A 814 -29.85 -40.83 7.02
C GLY A 814 -30.05 -39.51 7.77
N ARG A 815 -29.05 -38.63 7.70
CA ARG A 815 -28.91 -37.44 8.56
C ARG A 815 -29.62 -36.23 8.02
N PHE A 816 -29.65 -36.11 6.72
CA PHE A 816 -30.22 -34.92 6.07
C PHE A 816 -31.53 -35.31 5.33
N GLY A 817 -32.67 -34.94 5.88
CA GLY A 817 -33.97 -35.26 5.28
C GLY A 817 -34.20 -34.71 3.86
N THR A 818 -33.24 -33.97 3.34
CA THR A 818 -33.21 -33.35 2.01
C THR A 818 -32.17 -33.99 1.07
N SER A 819 -31.48 -35.07 1.48
CA SER A 819 -30.46 -35.74 0.67
C SER A 819 -31.10 -36.43 -0.56
N PHE A 820 -30.50 -36.23 -1.72
CA PHE A 820 -30.97 -36.80 -2.99
C PHE A 820 -29.78 -37.15 -3.90
N LEU A 821 -30.02 -38.02 -4.90
CA LEU A 821 -29.00 -38.42 -5.85
C LEU A 821 -28.46 -37.19 -6.59
N GLY A 822 -27.12 -37.10 -6.69
CA GLY A 822 -26.45 -35.97 -7.27
C GLY A 822 -26.45 -34.71 -6.40
N GLY A 823 -27.00 -34.75 -5.20
CA GLY A 823 -26.91 -33.67 -4.22
C GLY A 823 -25.55 -33.66 -3.51
N PRO A 824 -25.13 -32.49 -2.96
CA PRO A 824 -23.86 -32.40 -2.23
C PRO A 824 -23.90 -33.24 -0.95
N ARG A 825 -22.78 -33.90 -0.64
CA ARG A 825 -22.59 -34.73 0.55
C ARG A 825 -21.61 -34.05 1.48
N LEU A 826 -22.13 -33.44 2.56
CA LEU A 826 -21.34 -32.71 3.54
C LEU A 826 -21.01 -33.59 4.73
N GLU A 827 -19.82 -33.41 5.28
CA GLU A 827 -19.37 -34.14 6.47
C GLU A 827 -19.97 -33.56 7.74
N ASP A 828 -20.50 -34.41 8.62
CA ASP A 828 -20.93 -34.09 9.98
C ASP A 828 -19.73 -34.33 10.91
N GLN A 829 -18.99 -33.26 11.20
CA GLN A 829 -17.75 -33.33 11.96
C GLN A 829 -17.96 -33.64 13.44
N ASN A 830 -19.01 -33.11 14.01
CA ASN A 830 -19.29 -33.26 15.43
C ASN A 830 -20.13 -34.52 15.74
N GLY A 831 -20.71 -35.17 14.72
CA GLY A 831 -21.48 -36.41 14.82
C GLY A 831 -22.83 -36.26 15.48
N ASP A 832 -23.42 -35.05 15.48
CA ASP A 832 -24.71 -34.79 16.13
C ASP A 832 -25.93 -35.14 15.24
N GLY A 833 -25.68 -35.55 14.01
CA GLY A 833 -26.71 -35.89 13.02
C GLY A 833 -27.36 -34.70 12.33
N THR A 834 -26.88 -33.50 12.58
CA THR A 834 -27.41 -32.25 11.98
C THR A 834 -26.27 -31.43 11.44
N TRP A 835 -26.26 -31.16 10.16
CA TRP A 835 -25.27 -30.27 9.58
C TRP A 835 -25.55 -28.80 9.93
N ASN A 836 -24.52 -28.11 10.46
CA ASN A 836 -24.58 -26.70 10.85
C ASN A 836 -23.15 -26.09 10.91
N PRO A 837 -22.96 -24.77 11.16
CA PRO A 837 -21.62 -24.16 11.24
C PRO A 837 -20.66 -24.75 12.28
N LEU A 838 -21.10 -25.60 13.19
CA LEU A 838 -20.22 -26.32 14.10
C LEU A 838 -19.45 -27.47 13.41
N ASP A 839 -19.88 -27.84 12.20
CA ASP A 839 -19.21 -28.84 11.36
C ASP A 839 -18.14 -28.23 10.42
N TYR A 840 -17.91 -26.92 10.51
CA TYR A 840 -16.88 -26.29 9.72
C TYR A 840 -15.49 -26.74 10.13
N VAL A 841 -14.64 -27.02 9.14
CA VAL A 841 -13.24 -27.38 9.28
C VAL A 841 -12.34 -26.27 8.73
N TYR A 842 -11.10 -26.24 9.17
CA TYR A 842 -10.09 -25.32 8.65
C TYR A 842 -9.80 -25.62 7.19
N GLN A 843 -9.93 -24.60 6.32
CA GLN A 843 -9.78 -24.67 4.87
C GLN A 843 -8.51 -23.95 4.35
N GLY A 844 -7.72 -23.37 5.23
CA GLY A 844 -6.50 -22.65 4.87
C GLY A 844 -6.49 -21.19 5.33
N SER A 845 -5.46 -20.48 4.94
CA SER A 845 -5.26 -19.06 5.27
C SER A 845 -4.93 -18.25 4.01
N PRO A 846 -5.36 -16.99 3.92
CA PRO A 846 -4.94 -16.10 2.83
C PRO A 846 -3.50 -15.57 2.99
N GLU A 847 -2.86 -15.81 4.15
CA GLU A 847 -1.45 -15.48 4.34
C GLU A 847 -0.57 -16.49 3.60
N PRO A 848 0.37 -16.02 2.74
CA PRO A 848 1.25 -16.93 2.02
C PRO A 848 2.33 -17.53 2.93
N ASP A 849 2.71 -18.76 2.63
CA ASP A 849 3.90 -19.38 3.23
C ASP A 849 5.19 -18.70 2.78
N LEU A 850 5.22 -18.18 1.55
CA LEU A 850 6.38 -17.51 0.97
C LEU A 850 5.92 -16.49 -0.07
N PHE A 851 6.49 -15.29 -0.02
CA PHE A 851 6.24 -14.25 -1.02
C PHE A 851 7.48 -13.41 -1.28
N GLY A 852 7.53 -12.77 -2.45
CA GLY A 852 8.68 -11.95 -2.80
C GLY A 852 8.67 -11.47 -4.24
N GLY A 853 9.81 -10.95 -4.68
CA GLY A 853 9.99 -10.48 -6.04
C GLY A 853 11.42 -10.58 -6.52
N ILE A 854 11.59 -10.70 -7.82
CA ILE A 854 12.88 -10.75 -8.50
C ILE A 854 12.92 -9.71 -9.61
N ARG A 855 13.96 -8.87 -9.57
CA ARG A 855 14.25 -7.88 -10.60
C ARG A 855 15.55 -8.21 -11.29
N ASN A 856 15.57 -8.12 -12.63
CA ASN A 856 16.79 -8.18 -13.41
C ASN A 856 16.90 -6.93 -14.29
N VAL A 857 18.07 -6.30 -14.28
CA VAL A 857 18.40 -5.17 -15.12
C VAL A 857 19.56 -5.54 -16.02
N PHE A 858 19.35 -5.42 -17.34
CA PHE A 858 20.34 -5.66 -18.37
C PHE A 858 20.62 -4.35 -19.09
N SER A 859 21.79 -3.79 -18.92
CA SER A 859 22.22 -2.58 -19.64
C SER A 859 23.24 -2.96 -20.71
N TYR A 860 22.95 -2.62 -21.96
CA TYR A 860 23.84 -2.81 -23.09
C TYR A 860 23.99 -1.50 -23.85
N LYS A 861 25.12 -0.83 -23.70
CA LYS A 861 25.35 0.51 -24.23
C LYS A 861 24.24 1.47 -23.77
N LYS A 862 23.34 1.87 -24.68
CA LYS A 862 22.22 2.80 -24.48
C LYS A 862 20.89 2.12 -24.23
N TRP A 863 20.87 0.82 -24.29
CA TRP A 863 19.68 0.03 -24.04
C TRP A 863 19.68 -0.49 -22.61
N THR A 864 18.57 -0.28 -21.92
CA THR A 864 18.34 -0.88 -20.62
C THR A 864 17.04 -1.68 -20.64
N LEU A 865 17.13 -2.98 -20.36
CA LEU A 865 15.98 -3.85 -20.15
C LEU A 865 15.83 -4.11 -18.66
N ASP A 866 14.73 -3.66 -18.09
CA ASP A 866 14.33 -3.92 -16.70
C ASP A 866 13.16 -4.90 -16.67
N THR A 867 13.31 -6.00 -15.95
CA THR A 867 12.27 -7.01 -15.78
C THR A 867 12.02 -7.25 -14.31
N PHE A 868 10.76 -7.23 -13.91
CA PHE A 868 10.35 -7.48 -12.54
C PHE A 868 9.22 -8.50 -12.49
N ALA A 869 9.41 -9.53 -11.70
CA ALA A 869 8.37 -10.51 -11.37
C ALA A 869 8.16 -10.58 -9.86
N HIS A 870 6.94 -10.90 -9.44
CA HIS A 870 6.63 -11.19 -8.04
C HIS A 870 5.79 -12.46 -7.93
N PHE A 871 5.79 -13.05 -6.74
CA PHE A 871 5.13 -14.32 -6.47
C PHE A 871 4.59 -14.38 -5.04
N SER A 872 3.55 -15.19 -4.87
CA SER A 872 2.95 -15.60 -3.61
C SER A 872 2.69 -17.10 -3.66
N ILE A 873 3.05 -17.83 -2.63
CA ILE A 873 2.97 -19.31 -2.60
C ILE A 873 2.34 -19.76 -1.28
N GLY A 874 1.39 -20.67 -1.33
CA GLY A 874 0.78 -21.37 -0.19
C GLY A 874 -0.40 -20.61 0.45
N ASN A 875 -0.90 -19.53 -0.17
CA ASN A 875 -2.10 -18.84 0.28
C ASN A 875 -3.37 -19.47 -0.30
N THR A 876 -4.41 -19.50 0.53
CA THR A 876 -5.77 -19.89 0.12
C THR A 876 -6.61 -18.66 -0.21
N MET A 877 -7.48 -18.76 -1.21
CA MET A 877 -8.43 -17.73 -1.60
C MET A 877 -9.86 -18.27 -1.44
N PHE A 878 -10.77 -17.46 -0.93
CA PHE A 878 -12.20 -17.73 -0.95
C PHE A 878 -12.84 -17.04 -2.13
N ASN A 879 -13.53 -17.79 -3.00
CA ASN A 879 -14.24 -17.29 -4.16
C ASN A 879 -15.75 -17.46 -4.00
N GLY A 880 -16.41 -16.39 -3.54
CA GLY A 880 -17.87 -16.38 -3.32
C GLY A 880 -18.68 -16.50 -4.62
N SER A 881 -18.15 -15.96 -5.73
CA SER A 881 -18.84 -16.02 -7.04
C SER A 881 -18.92 -17.45 -7.57
N VAL A 882 -17.86 -18.24 -7.38
CA VAL A 882 -17.85 -19.67 -7.75
C VAL A 882 -18.89 -20.42 -6.93
N ALA A 883 -18.93 -20.18 -5.63
CA ALA A 883 -19.91 -20.82 -4.76
C ALA A 883 -21.34 -20.56 -5.18
N GLU A 884 -21.67 -19.29 -5.46
CA GLU A 884 -23.03 -18.89 -5.90
C GLU A 884 -23.40 -19.53 -7.24
N SER A 885 -22.49 -19.51 -8.22
CA SER A 885 -22.75 -20.03 -9.55
C SER A 885 -22.75 -21.56 -9.62
N TYR A 886 -21.93 -22.21 -8.76
CA TYR A 886 -21.86 -23.68 -8.74
C TYR A 886 -23.14 -24.33 -8.20
N TYR A 887 -23.80 -23.66 -7.24
CA TYR A 887 -25.02 -24.16 -6.63
C TYR A 887 -26.31 -23.54 -7.21
N ALA A 888 -26.19 -22.58 -8.13
CA ALA A 888 -27.23 -21.91 -8.90
C ALA A 888 -28.61 -21.81 -8.19
N ARG A 889 -28.70 -20.88 -7.24
CA ARG A 889 -29.88 -20.71 -6.32
C ARG A 889 -31.23 -20.42 -6.97
N GLY A 890 -31.26 -20.17 -8.27
CA GLY A 890 -32.53 -19.84 -8.93
C GLY A 890 -32.36 -19.56 -10.42
N ALA A 891 -33.42 -19.62 -11.17
CA ALA A 891 -33.46 -19.38 -12.62
C ALA A 891 -33.03 -17.95 -13.04
N TYR A 892 -32.65 -17.13 -12.08
CA TYR A 892 -32.13 -15.78 -12.31
C TYR A 892 -30.58 -15.68 -12.22
N LEU A 893 -29.89 -16.80 -12.00
CA LEU A 893 -28.44 -16.84 -11.91
C LEU A 893 -27.83 -17.34 -13.22
N ASN A 894 -26.65 -16.82 -13.54
CA ASN A 894 -25.80 -17.35 -14.60
C ASN A 894 -25.07 -18.61 -14.14
N LEU A 895 -24.53 -19.34 -15.05
CA LEU A 895 -23.89 -20.64 -14.83
C LEU A 895 -22.42 -20.57 -15.17
N LEU A 896 -21.63 -21.46 -14.54
CA LEU A 896 -20.27 -21.72 -14.92
C LEU A 896 -20.21 -22.78 -16.03
N PRO A 897 -19.29 -22.70 -16.99
CA PRO A 897 -19.16 -23.68 -18.06
C PRO A 897 -18.95 -25.12 -17.58
N GLU A 898 -18.34 -25.31 -16.42
CA GLU A 898 -18.11 -26.62 -15.80
C GLU A 898 -19.41 -27.34 -15.39
N LEU A 899 -20.50 -26.64 -15.22
CA LEU A 899 -21.80 -27.26 -14.91
C LEU A 899 -22.33 -28.15 -16.04
N LYS A 900 -21.70 -28.11 -17.22
CA LYS A 900 -21.93 -29.14 -18.27
C LYS A 900 -21.54 -30.53 -17.79
N ASP A 901 -20.52 -30.64 -16.92
CA ASP A 901 -20.01 -31.91 -16.42
C ASP A 901 -20.70 -32.32 -15.09
N ARG A 902 -21.83 -31.69 -14.73
CA ARG A 902 -22.62 -31.97 -13.52
C ARG A 902 -23.08 -33.42 -13.43
N TRP A 903 -23.48 -33.80 -12.24
CA TRP A 903 -24.09 -35.10 -12.01
C TRP A 903 -25.42 -35.18 -12.82
N THR A 904 -25.55 -36.24 -13.60
CA THR A 904 -26.78 -36.69 -14.30
C THR A 904 -26.85 -38.19 -14.16
N GLU A 905 -27.99 -38.82 -14.54
CA GLU A 905 -28.09 -40.27 -14.56
C GLU A 905 -27.05 -40.93 -15.48
N GLU A 906 -26.66 -40.23 -16.54
CA GLU A 906 -25.64 -40.71 -17.51
C GLU A 906 -24.19 -40.41 -16.99
N ASN A 907 -24.02 -39.33 -16.25
CA ASN A 907 -22.75 -38.90 -15.62
C ASN A 907 -22.84 -39.02 -14.09
N ASN A 908 -23.26 -40.16 -13.59
CA ASN A 908 -23.57 -40.38 -12.17
C ASN A 908 -22.35 -40.44 -11.24
N MET A 909 -21.15 -40.34 -11.78
CA MET A 909 -19.91 -40.27 -10.98
C MET A 909 -19.37 -38.88 -10.80
N SER A 910 -20.00 -37.84 -11.33
CA SER A 910 -19.59 -36.44 -11.14
C SER A 910 -19.73 -35.99 -9.69
N ASP A 911 -18.75 -35.23 -9.22
CA ASP A 911 -18.78 -34.55 -7.95
C ASP A 911 -19.42 -33.15 -8.02
N ILE A 912 -19.69 -32.66 -9.23
CA ILE A 912 -20.46 -31.45 -9.46
C ILE A 912 -21.93 -31.76 -9.25
N PRO A 913 -22.61 -31.01 -8.37
CA PRO A 913 -24.03 -31.28 -8.06
C PRO A 913 -24.93 -31.19 -9.28
N ARG A 914 -25.99 -31.95 -9.27
CA ARG A 914 -27.02 -31.92 -10.33
C ARG A 914 -27.79 -30.63 -10.38
N ALA A 915 -28.42 -30.34 -11.47
CA ALA A 915 -29.32 -29.20 -11.61
C ALA A 915 -30.45 -29.21 -10.54
N GLY A 916 -30.88 -28.03 -10.08
CA GLY A 916 -31.97 -27.90 -9.12
C GLY A 916 -31.62 -28.18 -7.65
N THR A 917 -30.33 -28.37 -7.31
CA THR A 917 -29.87 -28.64 -5.94
C THR A 917 -30.06 -27.48 -4.99
N ALA A 918 -30.29 -26.28 -5.47
CA ALA A 918 -30.47 -25.07 -4.68
C ALA A 918 -31.65 -25.09 -3.69
N PHE A 919 -32.53 -26.05 -3.79
CA PHE A 919 -33.76 -26.08 -3.01
C PHE A 919 -33.67 -26.83 -1.66
N GLY A 920 -32.49 -27.30 -1.28
CA GLY A 920 -32.38 -28.11 -0.05
C GLY A 920 -31.29 -27.63 0.90
N THR A 921 -30.07 -28.05 0.69
CA THR A 921 -28.96 -27.83 1.61
C THR A 921 -27.85 -27.09 0.86
N TYR A 922 -27.90 -25.79 0.94
CA TYR A 922 -26.98 -24.94 0.25
C TYR A 922 -25.88 -24.44 1.21
N VAL A 923 -24.64 -24.71 0.89
CA VAL A 923 -23.46 -24.26 1.65
C VAL A 923 -22.45 -23.64 0.71
N THR A 924 -22.36 -22.32 0.75
CA THR A 924 -21.36 -21.58 -0.03
C THR A 924 -19.95 -21.78 0.48
N ASN A 925 -19.82 -21.91 1.79
CA ASN A 925 -18.52 -22.06 2.42
C ASN A 925 -18.13 -23.54 2.45
N ASN A 926 -17.66 -24.06 1.33
CA ASN A 926 -17.14 -25.42 1.20
C ASN A 926 -15.83 -25.40 0.41
N GLU A 927 -15.17 -26.54 0.32
CA GLU A 927 -13.86 -26.68 -0.33
C GLU A 927 -13.82 -26.23 -1.81
N THR A 928 -14.95 -26.22 -2.52
CA THR A 928 -14.99 -25.72 -3.91
C THR A 928 -14.76 -24.21 -3.98
N SER A 929 -15.17 -23.49 -2.93
CA SER A 929 -15.01 -22.05 -2.82
C SER A 929 -13.63 -21.63 -2.34
N PHE A 930 -12.90 -22.55 -1.69
CA PHE A 930 -11.53 -22.34 -1.22
C PHE A 930 -10.54 -22.91 -2.24
N GLN A 931 -9.76 -22.03 -2.84
CA GLN A 931 -8.85 -22.38 -3.93
C GLN A 931 -7.41 -21.99 -3.58
N ASP A 932 -6.46 -22.68 -4.21
CA ASP A 932 -5.05 -22.29 -4.16
C ASP A 932 -4.87 -20.92 -4.82
N GLY A 933 -4.43 -19.95 -4.04
CA GLY A 933 -4.16 -18.58 -4.48
C GLY A 933 -2.69 -18.36 -4.86
N SER A 934 -1.89 -19.40 -4.96
CA SER A 934 -0.49 -19.29 -5.35
C SER A 934 -0.34 -18.77 -6.77
N PHE A 935 0.63 -17.88 -6.98
CA PHE A 935 0.90 -17.35 -8.31
C PHE A 935 2.35 -16.91 -8.50
N PHE A 936 2.75 -16.84 -9.76
CA PHE A 936 3.92 -16.12 -10.26
C PHE A 936 3.47 -15.14 -11.35
N ARG A 937 3.84 -13.85 -11.22
CA ARG A 937 3.45 -12.79 -12.17
C ARG A 937 4.67 -12.06 -12.70
N LEU A 938 4.79 -11.98 -14.04
CA LEU A 938 5.70 -11.04 -14.69
C LEU A 938 5.05 -9.65 -14.69
N LYS A 939 5.39 -8.87 -13.66
CA LYS A 939 4.71 -7.61 -13.31
C LYS A 939 5.08 -6.46 -14.23
N ASN A 940 6.37 -6.34 -14.57
CA ASN A 940 6.88 -5.26 -15.39
C ASN A 940 8.01 -5.71 -16.30
N VAL A 941 7.99 -5.26 -17.54
CA VAL A 941 9.08 -5.38 -18.51
C VAL A 941 9.21 -4.03 -19.19
N THR A 942 10.36 -3.34 -18.98
CA THR A 942 10.60 -2.00 -19.54
C THR A 942 11.89 -2.01 -20.34
N LEU A 943 11.82 -1.60 -21.60
CA LEU A 943 12.95 -1.39 -22.47
C LEU A 943 13.14 0.12 -22.67
N THR A 944 14.27 0.65 -22.21
CA THR A 944 14.64 2.07 -22.32
C THR A 944 15.77 2.23 -23.32
N TYR A 945 15.72 3.31 -24.09
CA TYR A 945 16.78 3.75 -25.01
C TYR A 945 17.16 5.19 -24.72
N ASP A 946 18.43 5.44 -24.40
CA ASP A 946 18.97 6.77 -24.16
C ASP A 946 19.45 7.41 -25.48
N LEU A 947 18.97 8.62 -25.76
CA LEU A 947 19.25 9.34 -26.99
C LEU A 947 20.62 10.04 -26.94
N ASP A 948 21.37 9.99 -28.07
CA ASP A 948 22.66 10.66 -28.19
C ASP A 948 22.50 12.14 -28.42
N ASN A 949 23.09 12.96 -27.54
CA ASN A 949 23.23 14.41 -27.76
C ASN A 949 21.95 15.01 -28.37
N PRO A 950 20.80 14.86 -27.72
CA PRO A 950 19.54 15.33 -28.28
C PRO A 950 19.61 16.86 -28.48
N PRO A 951 19.19 17.39 -29.64
CA PRO A 951 19.28 18.81 -29.88
C PRO A 951 18.39 19.60 -28.93
N PHE A 952 18.92 20.69 -28.37
CA PHE A 952 18.23 21.63 -27.47
C PHE A 952 17.90 21.13 -26.06
N VAL A 953 18.26 19.88 -25.69
CA VAL A 953 18.02 19.32 -24.40
C VAL A 953 19.29 18.61 -23.87
N ARG A 954 19.44 18.50 -22.57
CA ARG A 954 20.62 17.90 -21.95
C ARG A 954 20.59 16.36 -22.07
N ASP A 955 19.50 15.76 -21.69
CA ASP A 955 19.29 14.31 -21.73
C ASP A 955 17.88 13.99 -22.24
N ALA A 956 17.74 12.89 -22.98
CA ALA A 956 16.42 12.36 -23.33
C ALA A 956 16.46 10.85 -23.45
N SER A 957 15.39 10.20 -23.03
CA SER A 957 15.19 8.76 -23.20
C SER A 957 13.76 8.42 -23.63
N ILE A 958 13.62 7.35 -24.40
CA ILE A 958 12.34 6.78 -24.79
C ILE A 958 12.25 5.39 -24.20
N TYR A 959 11.08 5.01 -23.66
CA TYR A 959 10.87 3.68 -23.14
C TYR A 959 9.55 3.05 -23.59
N LEU A 960 9.58 1.74 -23.75
CA LEU A 960 8.43 0.88 -23.94
C LEU A 960 8.29 0.02 -22.68
N SER A 961 7.15 0.10 -22.01
CA SER A 961 6.88 -0.67 -20.80
C SER A 961 5.62 -1.51 -20.97
N ALA A 962 5.66 -2.74 -20.49
CA ALA A 962 4.50 -3.62 -20.46
C ALA A 962 4.31 -4.17 -19.04
N GLN A 963 3.06 -4.18 -18.56
CA GLN A 963 2.72 -4.59 -17.21
C GLN A 963 1.73 -5.76 -17.20
N ASN A 964 1.84 -6.63 -16.18
CA ASN A 964 1.02 -7.81 -15.97
C ASN A 964 0.98 -8.74 -17.19
N LEU A 965 2.16 -8.92 -17.86
CA LEU A 965 2.26 -9.67 -19.12
C LEU A 965 1.96 -11.17 -19.00
N LEU A 966 2.29 -11.77 -17.87
CA LEU A 966 2.14 -13.19 -17.63
C LEU A 966 1.71 -13.42 -16.19
N LEU A 967 0.67 -14.23 -16.03
CA LEU A 967 0.22 -14.77 -14.76
C LEU A 967 0.24 -16.31 -14.88
N ILE A 968 0.90 -16.97 -13.92
CA ILE A 968 0.88 -18.42 -13.75
C ILE A 968 0.24 -18.67 -12.38
N SER A 969 -0.94 -19.28 -12.37
CA SER A 969 -1.71 -19.60 -11.17
C SER A 969 -2.70 -20.73 -11.48
N ASP A 970 -3.02 -21.52 -10.46
CA ASP A 970 -4.11 -22.52 -10.53
C ASP A 970 -5.45 -21.93 -10.05
N TYR A 971 -5.45 -20.67 -9.58
CA TYR A 971 -6.67 -19.97 -9.19
C TYR A 971 -7.58 -19.74 -10.38
N LYS A 972 -8.84 -20.12 -10.23
CA LYS A 972 -9.86 -20.03 -11.28
C LYS A 972 -10.78 -18.83 -11.00
N TRP A 973 -11.29 -18.21 -12.06
CA TRP A 973 -12.33 -17.18 -11.99
C TRP A 973 -11.84 -15.82 -11.51
N GLY A 974 -10.74 -15.35 -12.05
CA GLY A 974 -10.21 -14.03 -11.81
C GLY A 974 -8.76 -14.00 -11.34
N ASP A 975 -8.38 -12.90 -10.73
CA ASP A 975 -6.99 -12.66 -10.35
C ASP A 975 -6.74 -13.09 -8.88
N PRO A 976 -5.70 -13.90 -8.59
CA PRO A 976 -5.39 -14.36 -7.22
C PRO A 976 -4.90 -13.27 -6.27
N GLU A 977 -4.62 -12.05 -6.75
CA GLU A 977 -4.22 -10.92 -5.90
C GLU A 977 -5.40 -10.07 -5.40
N VAL A 978 -6.62 -10.49 -5.66
CA VAL A 978 -7.82 -9.73 -5.27
C VAL A 978 -8.07 -9.80 -3.76
N SER A 979 -8.47 -8.66 -3.19
CA SER A 979 -9.01 -8.58 -1.83
C SER A 979 -10.15 -7.55 -1.80
N GLN A 980 -11.36 -8.00 -2.00
CA GLN A 980 -12.54 -7.15 -2.22
C GLN A 980 -12.78 -6.13 -1.11
N TYR A 981 -12.54 -6.51 0.14
CA TYR A 981 -12.88 -5.66 1.29
C TYR A 981 -11.79 -4.68 1.70
N GLY A 982 -10.59 -4.75 1.10
CA GLY A 982 -9.49 -3.81 1.37
C GLY A 982 -9.05 -3.75 2.84
N ASN A 983 -9.31 -4.82 3.60
CA ASN A 983 -8.97 -5.00 5.00
C ASN A 983 -8.11 -6.25 5.15
N GLN A 984 -7.10 -6.21 6.00
CA GLN A 984 -6.16 -7.32 6.17
C GLN A 984 -6.80 -8.56 6.81
N LEU A 985 -7.80 -8.38 7.68
CA LEU A 985 -8.53 -9.50 8.28
C LEU A 985 -9.48 -10.18 7.28
N ASN A 986 -9.92 -9.45 6.24
CA ASN A 986 -10.78 -9.95 5.17
C ASN A 986 -9.99 -10.19 3.87
N ARG A 987 -8.68 -10.36 3.99
CA ARG A 987 -7.77 -10.67 2.89
C ARG A 987 -8.16 -11.98 2.22
N GLY A 988 -7.90 -12.10 0.92
CA GLY A 988 -8.11 -13.34 0.18
C GLY A 988 -9.57 -13.68 -0.10
N VAL A 989 -10.50 -12.75 0.12
CA VAL A 989 -11.90 -12.90 -0.25
C VAL A 989 -12.16 -12.22 -1.58
N SER A 990 -12.65 -12.99 -2.54
CA SER A 990 -13.10 -12.53 -3.84
C SER A 990 -14.57 -12.90 -4.02
N ASP A 991 -15.41 -11.90 -4.12
CA ASP A 991 -16.81 -12.05 -4.51
C ASP A 991 -17.13 -10.99 -5.56
N SER A 992 -16.76 -11.27 -6.80
CA SER A 992 -17.07 -10.38 -7.93
C SER A 992 -16.37 -9.00 -7.85
N THR A 993 -15.16 -8.88 -8.39
CA THR A 993 -14.37 -7.66 -8.35
C THR A 993 -14.14 -7.04 -9.73
N TYR A 994 -13.73 -5.77 -9.76
CA TYR A 994 -13.29 -5.10 -10.98
C TYR A 994 -12.07 -5.81 -11.57
N PRO A 995 -12.08 -6.17 -12.88
CA PRO A 995 -11.01 -6.96 -13.50
C PRO A 995 -9.69 -6.20 -13.55
N TYR A 996 -8.59 -6.96 -13.55
CA TYR A 996 -7.26 -6.43 -13.82
C TYR A 996 -7.04 -6.18 -15.31
N SER A 997 -6.00 -5.42 -15.63
CA SER A 997 -5.59 -5.14 -17.00
C SER A 997 -4.11 -5.47 -17.24
N THR A 998 -3.81 -5.92 -18.44
CA THR A 998 -2.50 -5.88 -19.04
C THR A 998 -2.33 -4.53 -19.72
N SER A 999 -1.18 -3.88 -19.53
CA SER A 999 -0.94 -2.53 -20.03
C SER A 999 0.31 -2.48 -20.89
N VAL A 1000 0.27 -1.73 -21.98
CA VAL A 1000 1.44 -1.41 -22.81
C VAL A 1000 1.57 0.10 -22.92
N SER A 1001 2.72 0.62 -22.53
CA SER A 1001 2.97 2.06 -22.43
C SER A 1001 4.17 2.49 -23.26
N LEU A 1002 4.04 3.63 -23.91
CA LEU A 1002 5.15 4.34 -24.56
C LEU A 1002 5.41 5.64 -23.80
N GLY A 1003 6.65 5.83 -23.36
CA GLY A 1003 7.02 7.02 -22.59
C GLY A 1003 8.28 7.72 -23.10
N LEU A 1004 8.40 8.99 -22.69
CA LEU A 1004 9.46 9.92 -23.04
C LEU A 1004 9.89 10.70 -21.79
N ASN A 1005 11.17 10.70 -21.49
CA ASN A 1005 11.78 11.56 -20.47
C ASN A 1005 12.72 12.54 -21.13
N ILE A 1006 12.62 13.82 -20.77
CA ILE A 1006 13.46 14.90 -21.31
C ILE A 1006 13.99 15.72 -20.15
N LYS A 1007 15.29 16.08 -20.17
CA LYS A 1007 15.91 17.05 -19.28
C LYS A 1007 16.53 18.18 -20.09
N PHE A 1008 16.20 19.42 -19.74
CA PHE A 1008 16.66 20.64 -20.36
C PHE A 1008 17.83 21.27 -19.63
#